data_3c58736a2e7a8c16ac04980d0d6964d9
#
_entry.id   3c58736a2e7a8c16ac04980d0d6964d9
#
_cell.length_a   1.000
_cell.length_b   1.000
_cell.length_c   1.000
_cell.angle_alpha   90.00
_cell.angle_beta   90.00
_cell.angle_gamma   90.00
#
_symmetry.space_group_name_H-M   'P 1'
#
loop_
_entity.id
_entity.type
_entity.pdbx_description
1 polymer ?
#
loop_
_entity_poly.entity_id
_entity_poly.type
_entity_poly.pdbx_seq_one_letter_code
_entity_poly.pdbx_strand_id
1 'polypeptide(L)'
;MLGLYVWTDLVRKPALVLSPNSAIQSQWVARAEELFELDGRESELSTTGKEPGILTSLTYQSVTMPQPRDEGLDPEAMELWVNDLIDKSEAEDEEQARAWILDLRDSNDEVFNERRSFYRKKVRDDLVAHGNALFVLHSSAKATLSALKEAGVGLIILDECHHLLHHWGKVLDEVRTFLDDPIVLGLTATPPDPTDVDEEDYARYTDFFGEVDYEVPVPALVRDANLAPYQDLAYFVRPSPPEIEYIAGVADGFSDLLVDLAKGPGPDAENNRLPGLDDWLFDVLASRRLPTGVAKSWEAFERRDGALADHARLYLLRQGRSMPPEVPDPGPALLAMPVSETMLMVPLIDRYIRHGLMRSESKADHALAEKAKKQLMLYGIQVTQTGTRPCAAPVTRVLAYSEGKRIALKHILETEMQTLGDGIRAVIVTDFERTSSTALVENVLDDEAGGAIAVFRELLTSEAVDRLDPILMTGSTVLVDDDLVPRLLPRMEAWVDQEKLVVKFEDQVLDGYHRIRGIGKDWVPRNYTRMLTELFQEGVTKCIVGTRGLLGEGWDASRINVLVDLTTVTTHMSINQLRGRSFRLDKHWPEKVANNWDVVCVLPESNLGDSDFKRFKRKHKNLYGVCDDGAIEMGVGHVHPGLTEREADEVVAESMEAVNEEMLVRSRNRERTRGLWGIGEPWTGVAKQAIEVAKLGGGGFPTTVKEPDPAWNESSLVMLIGKVVVESLQAANLIGTEATIDGGDRGGSWSRLFLEGATVEEEALFVDSMREVLGPLDNPRYMLMRVARYFQTSLEPTLLSRLLPMFFDPKEVMLHRDQTAMWHAVPKALAKKRELADIFVHLWTLHIGPTRLVYGH
;
A
#
# COMPACT_ATOMS: atom_id res chain seq x y z
N MET A 1 -19.77 19.77 -8.51
CA MET A 1 -21.07 19.55 -9.20
C MET A 1 -22.14 19.07 -8.23
N LEU A 2 -22.04 17.85 -7.64
CA LEU A 2 -23.04 17.31 -6.72
C LEU A 2 -23.40 18.27 -5.59
N GLY A 3 -22.42 18.79 -4.87
CA GLY A 3 -22.68 19.73 -3.76
C GLY A 3 -23.34 21.02 -4.19
N LEU A 4 -23.01 21.56 -5.36
CA LEU A 4 -23.70 22.74 -5.91
C LEU A 4 -25.14 22.42 -6.30
N TYR A 5 -25.41 21.26 -6.89
CA TYR A 5 -26.76 20.81 -7.19
C TYR A 5 -27.59 20.63 -5.91
N VAL A 6 -27.04 20.01 -4.86
CA VAL A 6 -27.71 19.89 -3.57
C VAL A 6 -28.05 21.27 -2.99
N TRP A 7 -27.14 22.21 -3.11
CA TRP A 7 -27.37 23.60 -2.65
C TRP A 7 -28.47 24.29 -3.44
N THR A 8 -28.38 24.33 -4.78
CA THR A 8 -29.29 25.11 -5.64
C THR A 8 -30.66 24.49 -5.78
N ASP A 9 -30.76 23.18 -5.91
CA ASP A 9 -32.02 22.49 -6.26
C ASP A 9 -32.75 21.88 -5.06
N LEU A 10 -31.99 21.37 -4.08
CA LEU A 10 -32.60 20.66 -2.95
C LEU A 10 -32.74 21.54 -1.69
N VAL A 11 -31.66 22.13 -1.22
CA VAL A 11 -31.66 22.85 0.08
C VAL A 11 -32.10 24.30 -0.07
N ARG A 12 -31.62 25.01 -1.04
CA ARG A 12 -32.01 26.39 -1.41
C ARG A 12 -31.89 27.40 -0.26
N LYS A 13 -30.92 27.21 0.63
CA LYS A 13 -30.56 28.10 1.73
C LYS A 13 -29.14 28.56 1.58
N PRO A 14 -28.71 29.61 2.30
CA PRO A 14 -27.30 29.95 2.32
C PRO A 14 -26.44 28.75 2.67
N ALA A 15 -25.36 28.55 1.95
CA ALA A 15 -24.48 27.39 2.12
C ALA A 15 -23.04 27.81 2.47
N LEU A 16 -22.44 27.03 3.36
CA LEU A 16 -21.03 27.09 3.69
C LEU A 16 -20.31 25.91 3.06
N VAL A 17 -19.29 26.18 2.26
CA VAL A 17 -18.35 25.16 1.76
C VAL A 17 -17.05 25.27 2.55
N LEU A 18 -16.59 24.16 3.10
CA LEU A 18 -15.29 24.05 3.75
C LEU A 18 -14.35 23.16 2.92
N SER A 19 -13.20 23.69 2.61
CA SER A 19 -12.19 23.06 1.76
C SER A 19 -10.82 22.99 2.47
N PRO A 20 -9.95 22.03 2.12
CA PRO A 20 -8.66 21.87 2.80
C PRO A 20 -7.67 23.02 2.49
N ASN A 21 -7.81 23.66 1.33
CA ASN A 21 -6.91 24.75 0.92
C ASN A 21 -7.62 25.83 0.09
N SER A 22 -6.94 26.98 -0.08
CA SER A 22 -7.47 28.14 -0.79
C SER A 22 -7.66 27.95 -2.31
N ALA A 23 -6.95 26.99 -2.91
CA ALA A 23 -7.12 26.71 -4.34
C ALA A 23 -8.47 26.03 -4.59
N ILE A 24 -8.82 25.01 -3.80
CA ILE A 24 -10.11 24.34 -3.88
C ILE A 24 -11.24 25.31 -3.47
N GLN A 25 -11.03 26.11 -2.42
CA GLN A 25 -11.96 27.18 -2.01
C GLN A 25 -12.37 28.07 -3.17
N SER A 26 -11.41 28.56 -3.96
CA SER A 26 -11.69 29.42 -5.11
C SER A 26 -12.41 28.70 -6.26
N GLN A 27 -12.14 27.41 -6.45
CA GLN A 27 -12.79 26.60 -7.48
C GLN A 27 -14.30 26.43 -7.24
N TRP A 28 -14.73 26.35 -6.01
CA TRP A 28 -16.15 26.23 -5.69
C TRP A 28 -16.95 27.43 -6.19
N VAL A 29 -16.44 28.64 -5.94
CA VAL A 29 -17.07 29.88 -6.42
C VAL A 29 -17.05 29.96 -7.95
N ALA A 30 -15.89 29.75 -8.57
CA ALA A 30 -15.76 29.79 -10.03
C ALA A 30 -16.68 28.75 -10.72
N ARG A 31 -16.84 27.55 -10.15
CA ARG A 31 -17.74 26.53 -10.68
C ARG A 31 -19.21 26.86 -10.46
N ALA A 32 -19.56 27.53 -9.37
CA ALA A 32 -20.92 28.01 -9.16
C ALA A 32 -21.31 29.05 -10.23
N GLU A 33 -20.41 29.99 -10.53
CA GLU A 33 -20.62 31.02 -11.58
C GLU A 33 -20.68 30.42 -13.01
N GLU A 34 -19.80 29.41 -13.29
CA GLU A 34 -19.70 28.83 -14.64
C GLU A 34 -20.87 27.92 -14.98
N LEU A 35 -21.40 27.17 -14.03
CA LEU A 35 -22.24 25.99 -14.28
C LEU A 35 -23.69 26.16 -13.82
N PHE A 36 -23.99 27.15 -13.00
CA PHE A 36 -25.33 27.35 -12.43
C PHE A 36 -25.86 28.76 -12.71
N GLU A 37 -27.13 28.86 -13.13
CA GLU A 37 -27.83 30.11 -13.26
C GLU A 37 -28.21 30.61 -11.86
N LEU A 38 -27.63 31.72 -11.42
CA LEU A 38 -27.81 32.28 -10.07
C LEU A 38 -28.78 33.47 -10.06
N ASP A 39 -29.56 33.65 -11.13
CA ASP A 39 -30.55 34.72 -11.28
C ASP A 39 -29.99 36.13 -11.04
N GLY A 40 -28.72 36.37 -11.43
CA GLY A 40 -28.05 37.65 -11.21
C GLY A 40 -27.52 37.90 -9.82
N ARG A 41 -27.41 36.83 -9.00
CA ARG A 41 -26.88 36.88 -7.63
C ARG A 41 -25.41 36.43 -7.53
N GLU A 42 -24.66 36.43 -8.64
CA GLU A 42 -23.25 36.05 -8.70
C GLU A 42 -22.39 36.92 -7.76
N SER A 43 -22.77 38.20 -7.55
CA SER A 43 -22.08 39.09 -6.60
C SER A 43 -22.30 38.72 -5.12
N GLU A 44 -23.23 37.84 -4.84
CA GLU A 44 -23.49 37.30 -3.48
C GLU A 44 -22.70 36.04 -3.17
N LEU A 45 -21.79 35.58 -4.05
CA LEU A 45 -20.83 34.54 -3.76
C LEU A 45 -19.66 35.09 -2.95
N SER A 46 -19.21 34.39 -1.92
CA SER A 46 -18.17 34.88 -1.02
C SER A 46 -17.04 33.86 -0.79
N THR A 47 -15.81 34.36 -0.72
CA THR A 47 -14.63 33.62 -0.26
C THR A 47 -14.10 34.14 1.08
N THR A 48 -14.89 34.99 1.76
CA THR A 48 -14.52 35.58 3.05
C THR A 48 -15.59 35.35 4.11
N GLY A 49 -15.17 34.99 5.31
CA GLY A 49 -16.08 34.82 6.45
C GLY A 49 -16.56 36.12 7.08
N LYS A 50 -16.05 37.28 6.65
CA LYS A 50 -16.48 38.59 7.16
C LYS A 50 -17.82 39.05 6.57
N GLU A 51 -18.05 38.70 5.33
CA GLU A 51 -19.25 39.01 4.56
C GLU A 51 -19.77 37.74 3.90
N PRO A 52 -20.47 36.87 4.66
CA PRO A 52 -21.06 35.66 4.11
C PRO A 52 -22.11 35.97 3.04
N GLY A 53 -22.09 35.18 1.95
CA GLY A 53 -23.06 35.27 0.86
C GLY A 53 -24.03 34.12 0.79
N ILE A 54 -24.71 33.96 -0.37
CA ILE A 54 -25.60 32.81 -0.60
C ILE A 54 -24.83 31.48 -0.67
N LEU A 55 -23.58 31.54 -1.17
CA LEU A 55 -22.57 30.51 -1.06
C LEU A 55 -21.31 31.16 -0.51
N THR A 56 -20.86 30.67 0.63
CA THR A 56 -19.60 31.10 1.26
C THR A 56 -18.62 29.94 1.24
N SER A 57 -17.55 30.07 0.47
CA SER A 57 -16.50 29.06 0.41
C SER A 57 -15.30 29.48 1.25
N LEU A 58 -14.93 28.70 2.24
CA LEU A 58 -13.85 28.95 3.17
C LEU A 58 -12.92 27.75 3.27
N THR A 59 -11.75 27.93 3.86
CA THR A 59 -10.90 26.80 4.27
C THR A 59 -11.33 26.29 5.64
N TYR A 60 -11.08 25.00 5.94
CA TYR A 60 -11.31 24.43 7.28
C TYR A 60 -10.69 25.31 8.38
N GLN A 61 -9.47 25.78 8.17
CA GLN A 61 -8.76 26.64 9.13
C GLN A 61 -9.51 27.93 9.46
N SER A 62 -10.30 28.47 8.55
CA SER A 62 -11.04 29.71 8.76
C SER A 62 -12.04 29.63 9.91
N VAL A 63 -12.57 28.43 10.21
CA VAL A 63 -13.57 28.18 11.25
C VAL A 63 -13.02 27.31 12.40
N THR A 64 -11.84 26.70 12.23
CA THR A 64 -11.24 25.79 13.24
C THR A 64 -9.91 26.28 13.80
N MET A 65 -9.44 27.48 13.40
CA MET A 65 -8.14 28.01 13.84
C MET A 65 -8.12 28.17 15.38
N PRO A 66 -7.16 27.53 16.07
CA PRO A 66 -6.99 27.71 17.50
C PRO A 66 -6.34 29.07 17.83
N GLN A 67 -6.45 29.50 19.07
CA GLN A 67 -5.74 30.70 19.54
C GLN A 67 -4.23 30.52 19.44
N PRO A 68 -3.48 31.56 18.97
CA PRO A 68 -2.03 31.46 18.79
C PRO A 68 -1.23 31.31 20.08
N ARG A 69 -1.80 31.71 21.22
CA ARG A 69 -1.19 31.61 22.55
C ARG A 69 -2.13 30.89 23.48
N ASP A 70 -1.73 29.69 23.88
CA ASP A 70 -2.44 28.90 24.91
C ASP A 70 -2.10 29.39 26.33
N GLU A 71 -1.87 30.70 26.56
CA GLU A 71 -1.52 31.26 27.87
C GLU A 71 -2.63 31.01 28.91
N GLY A 72 -3.88 30.94 28.46
CA GLY A 72 -5.01 30.59 29.34
C GLY A 72 -5.08 29.14 29.76
N LEU A 73 -4.33 28.25 29.13
CA LEU A 73 -4.29 26.81 29.44
C LEU A 73 -3.07 26.43 30.31
N ASP A 74 -2.18 27.38 30.64
CA ASP A 74 -0.98 27.11 31.43
C ASP A 74 -1.27 26.51 32.82
N PRO A 75 -2.23 27.01 33.58
CA PRO A 75 -2.51 26.46 34.89
C PRO A 75 -2.90 24.97 34.81
N GLU A 76 -3.84 24.63 33.95
CA GLU A 76 -4.33 23.27 33.78
C GLU A 76 -3.24 22.34 33.15
N ALA A 77 -2.43 22.88 32.24
CA ALA A 77 -1.31 22.15 31.65
C ALA A 77 -0.23 21.81 32.69
N MET A 78 0.04 22.72 33.60
CA MET A 78 0.99 22.52 34.71
C MET A 78 0.45 21.50 35.71
N GLU A 79 -0.83 21.58 36.08
CA GLU A 79 -1.48 20.59 36.95
C GLU A 79 -1.46 19.19 36.32
N LEU A 80 -1.78 19.09 35.02
CA LEU A 80 -1.74 17.82 34.29
C LEU A 80 -0.32 17.25 34.25
N TRP A 81 0.69 18.09 34.09
CA TRP A 81 2.10 17.67 34.08
C TRP A 81 2.54 17.18 35.48
N VAL A 82 2.16 17.87 36.52
CA VAL A 82 2.43 17.46 37.90
C VAL A 82 1.78 16.10 38.19
N ASN A 83 0.50 15.93 37.87
CA ASN A 83 -0.20 14.68 38.08
C ASN A 83 0.44 13.52 37.27
N ASP A 84 0.85 13.76 36.02
CA ASP A 84 1.51 12.77 35.17
C ASP A 84 2.87 12.31 35.72
N LEU A 85 3.64 13.21 36.38
CA LEU A 85 4.88 12.85 37.07
C LEU A 85 4.62 11.97 38.29
N ILE A 86 3.58 12.26 39.06
CA ILE A 86 3.19 11.46 40.24
C ILE A 86 2.66 10.09 39.80
N ASP A 87 1.77 10.04 38.82
CA ASP A 87 1.17 8.79 38.31
C ASP A 87 2.24 7.85 37.72
N LYS A 88 3.27 8.39 37.09
CA LYS A 88 4.40 7.64 36.56
C LYS A 88 5.46 7.29 37.60
N SER A 89 5.25 7.71 38.86
CA SER A 89 6.21 7.54 39.94
C SER A 89 7.59 8.21 39.64
N GLU A 90 7.60 9.29 38.85
CA GLU A 90 8.75 10.14 38.60
C GLU A 90 8.90 11.21 39.70
N ALA A 91 7.84 11.46 40.48
CA ALA A 91 7.82 12.26 41.68
C ALA A 91 6.99 11.57 42.78
N GLU A 92 7.35 11.76 44.04
CA GLU A 92 6.66 11.14 45.19
C GLU A 92 5.40 11.93 45.57
N ASP A 93 5.41 13.23 45.37
CA ASP A 93 4.29 14.14 45.70
C ASP A 93 4.28 15.40 44.80
N GLU A 94 3.30 16.25 44.98
CA GLU A 94 3.12 17.48 44.22
C GLU A 94 4.26 18.48 44.40
N GLU A 95 4.80 18.60 45.61
CA GLU A 95 5.89 19.55 45.93
C GLU A 95 7.16 19.16 45.17
N GLN A 96 7.50 17.86 45.14
CA GLN A 96 8.65 17.34 44.41
C GLN A 96 8.44 17.47 42.90
N ALA A 97 7.25 17.17 42.35
CA ALA A 97 6.94 17.33 40.95
C ALA A 97 7.09 18.79 40.49
N ARG A 98 6.56 19.74 41.26
CA ARG A 98 6.67 21.17 40.95
C ARG A 98 8.14 21.68 41.06
N ALA A 99 8.90 21.19 42.04
CA ALA A 99 10.29 21.52 42.19
C ALA A 99 11.11 20.99 40.97
N TRP A 100 10.82 19.80 40.51
CA TRP A 100 11.45 19.21 39.33
C TRP A 100 11.15 19.99 38.04
N ILE A 101 9.89 20.44 37.86
CA ILE A 101 9.49 21.26 36.70
C ILE A 101 10.20 22.61 36.71
N LEU A 102 10.34 23.23 37.88
CA LEU A 102 11.06 24.51 38.03
C LEU A 102 12.58 24.36 37.77
N ASP A 103 13.20 23.30 38.28
CA ASP A 103 14.59 22.97 38.01
C ASP A 103 14.83 22.71 36.50
N LEU A 104 13.91 21.98 35.82
CA LEU A 104 13.95 21.77 34.39
C LEU A 104 13.87 23.09 33.61
N ARG A 105 13.02 24.03 34.03
CA ARG A 105 12.90 25.37 33.43
C ARG A 105 14.20 26.14 33.54
N ASP A 106 14.83 26.08 34.69
CA ASP A 106 16.06 26.84 34.96
C ASP A 106 17.31 26.17 34.38
N SER A 107 17.30 24.84 34.24
CA SER A 107 18.44 24.07 33.68
C SER A 107 18.34 23.82 32.18
N ASN A 108 17.14 23.69 31.60
CA ASN A 108 16.91 23.41 30.16
C ASN A 108 15.59 23.98 29.67
N ASP A 109 15.60 25.28 29.36
CA ASP A 109 14.41 26.03 28.92
C ASP A 109 13.80 25.49 27.61
N GLU A 110 14.62 24.91 26.72
CA GLU A 110 14.12 24.31 25.47
C GLU A 110 13.24 23.09 25.73
N VAL A 111 13.73 22.14 26.53
CA VAL A 111 12.96 20.94 26.92
C VAL A 111 11.75 21.31 27.78
N PHE A 112 11.87 22.28 28.65
CA PHE A 112 10.74 22.78 29.42
C PHE A 112 9.63 23.32 28.50
N ASN A 113 9.96 24.15 27.51
CA ASN A 113 8.99 24.71 26.57
C ASN A 113 8.36 23.65 25.67
N GLU A 114 9.13 22.64 25.26
CA GLU A 114 8.61 21.48 24.52
C GLU A 114 7.59 20.69 25.36
N ARG A 115 7.93 20.37 26.61
CA ARG A 115 7.03 19.66 27.55
C ARG A 115 5.78 20.48 27.87
N ARG A 116 5.95 21.77 28.17
CA ARG A 116 4.82 22.68 28.40
C ARG A 116 3.86 22.71 27.20
N SER A 117 4.40 22.79 25.97
CA SER A 117 3.60 22.77 24.75
C SER A 117 2.85 21.43 24.57
N PHE A 118 3.49 20.32 24.94
CA PHE A 118 2.86 19.01 24.93
C PHE A 118 1.65 18.93 25.88
N TYR A 119 1.79 19.39 27.14
CA TYR A 119 0.69 19.37 28.09
C TYR A 119 -0.41 20.39 27.76
N ARG A 120 -0.07 21.57 27.23
CA ARG A 120 -1.07 22.49 26.67
C ARG A 120 -1.90 21.87 25.56
N LYS A 121 -1.23 21.15 24.65
CA LYS A 121 -1.94 20.38 23.61
C LYS A 121 -2.88 19.34 24.22
N LYS A 122 -2.43 18.61 25.24
CA LYS A 122 -3.24 17.58 25.91
C LYS A 122 -4.48 18.17 26.59
N VAL A 123 -4.34 19.30 27.30
CA VAL A 123 -5.48 20.03 27.89
C VAL A 123 -6.44 20.55 26.82
N ARG A 124 -5.93 21.12 25.75
CA ARG A 124 -6.76 21.55 24.63
C ARG A 124 -7.54 20.40 24.01
N ASP A 125 -6.88 19.28 23.75
CA ASP A 125 -7.51 18.09 23.18
C ASP A 125 -8.58 17.52 24.14
N ASP A 126 -8.37 17.62 25.45
CA ASP A 126 -9.34 17.23 26.48
C ASP A 126 -10.54 18.19 26.54
N LEU A 127 -10.32 19.51 26.49
CA LEU A 127 -11.40 20.50 26.40
C LEU A 127 -12.28 20.27 25.17
N VAL A 128 -11.66 19.99 24.04
CA VAL A 128 -12.36 19.62 22.79
C VAL A 128 -13.11 18.30 22.95
N ALA A 129 -12.55 17.34 23.66
CA ALA A 129 -13.19 16.06 23.92
C ALA A 129 -14.46 16.18 24.78
N HIS A 130 -14.52 17.20 25.65
CA HIS A 130 -15.64 17.45 26.57
C HIS A 130 -16.66 18.51 26.10
N GLY A 131 -16.68 18.83 24.78
CA GLY A 131 -17.66 19.72 24.18
C GLY A 131 -17.40 21.22 24.46
N ASN A 132 -16.16 21.62 24.54
CA ASN A 132 -15.72 23.01 24.73
C ASN A 132 -14.79 23.50 23.60
N ALA A 133 -14.91 22.92 22.39
CA ALA A 133 -14.02 23.22 21.27
C ALA A 133 -14.11 24.68 20.82
N LEU A 134 -15.30 25.28 20.83
CA LEU A 134 -15.49 26.68 20.47
C LEU A 134 -14.76 27.65 21.40
N PHE A 135 -14.51 27.26 22.65
CA PHE A 135 -13.77 28.10 23.61
C PHE A 135 -12.33 28.33 23.17
N VAL A 136 -11.68 27.33 22.62
CA VAL A 136 -10.26 27.37 22.22
C VAL A 136 -10.04 27.98 20.84
N LEU A 137 -11.07 28.38 20.11
CA LEU A 137 -10.95 29.01 18.79
C LEU A 137 -10.45 30.45 18.86
N HIS A 138 -9.69 30.83 17.84
CA HIS A 138 -9.23 32.19 17.60
C HIS A 138 -10.42 33.16 17.44
N SER A 139 -10.24 34.40 17.88
CA SER A 139 -11.27 35.43 17.81
C SER A 139 -11.80 35.66 16.38
N SER A 140 -10.94 35.54 15.36
CA SER A 140 -11.36 35.65 13.95
C SER A 140 -12.27 34.51 13.53
N ALA A 141 -12.00 33.26 13.97
CA ALA A 141 -12.86 32.11 13.70
C ALA A 141 -14.24 32.28 14.37
N LYS A 142 -14.24 32.72 15.62
CA LYS A 142 -15.49 33.04 16.34
C LYS A 142 -16.31 34.14 15.65
N ALA A 143 -15.67 35.20 15.15
CA ALA A 143 -16.33 36.25 14.40
C ALA A 143 -16.91 35.72 13.07
N THR A 144 -16.16 34.88 12.36
CA THR A 144 -16.63 34.21 11.14
C THR A 144 -17.86 33.34 11.43
N LEU A 145 -17.83 32.52 12.49
CA LEU A 145 -18.96 31.66 12.85
C LEU A 145 -20.20 32.49 13.24
N SER A 146 -20.03 33.61 13.95
CA SER A 146 -21.13 34.51 14.27
C SER A 146 -21.77 35.12 13.02
N ALA A 147 -20.97 35.58 12.06
CA ALA A 147 -21.46 36.10 10.79
C ALA A 147 -22.20 35.05 9.95
N LEU A 148 -21.68 33.79 9.91
CA LEU A 148 -22.33 32.68 9.24
C LEU A 148 -23.67 32.28 9.89
N LYS A 149 -23.77 32.38 11.22
CA LYS A 149 -25.03 32.18 11.95
C LYS A 149 -26.07 33.23 11.60
N GLU A 150 -25.65 34.51 11.58
CA GLU A 150 -26.52 35.64 11.18
C GLU A 150 -26.98 35.51 9.71
N ALA A 151 -26.14 34.99 8.83
CA ALA A 151 -26.49 34.72 7.44
C ALA A 151 -27.48 33.54 7.27
N GLY A 152 -27.74 32.76 8.32
CA GLY A 152 -28.71 31.68 8.30
C GLY A 152 -28.28 30.47 7.45
N VAL A 153 -27.02 30.04 7.58
CA VAL A 153 -26.48 28.88 6.86
C VAL A 153 -27.35 27.65 7.14
N GLY A 154 -27.90 27.05 6.08
CA GLY A 154 -28.74 25.85 6.14
C GLY A 154 -28.11 24.61 5.53
N LEU A 155 -26.92 24.75 4.92
CA LEU A 155 -26.16 23.64 4.35
C LEU A 155 -24.67 23.85 4.61
N ILE A 156 -23.99 22.84 5.09
CA ILE A 156 -22.52 22.76 5.16
C ILE A 156 -22.06 21.69 4.21
N ILE A 157 -21.22 22.04 3.25
CA ILE A 157 -20.56 21.12 2.32
C ILE A 157 -19.10 20.97 2.78
N LEU A 158 -18.71 19.78 3.13
CA LEU A 158 -17.35 19.42 3.58
C LEU A 158 -16.63 18.72 2.42
N ASP A 159 -15.79 19.47 1.72
CA ASP A 159 -15.03 18.95 0.60
C ASP A 159 -13.74 18.28 1.09
N GLU A 160 -13.42 17.12 0.53
CA GLU A 160 -12.36 16.24 1.03
C GLU A 160 -12.51 15.93 2.52
N CYS A 161 -13.71 15.52 2.91
CA CYS A 161 -14.10 15.37 4.32
C CYS A 161 -13.30 14.33 5.11
N HIS A 162 -12.50 13.49 4.44
CA HIS A 162 -11.55 12.58 5.10
C HIS A 162 -10.46 13.33 5.90
N HIS A 163 -10.22 14.62 5.66
CA HIS A 163 -9.34 15.45 6.50
C HIS A 163 -9.87 15.65 7.93
N LEU A 164 -11.12 15.27 8.21
CA LEU A 164 -11.76 15.45 9.52
C LEU A 164 -11.46 14.32 10.53
N LEU A 165 -10.55 13.43 10.22
CA LEU A 165 -10.17 12.30 11.08
C LEU A 165 -9.62 12.71 12.46
N HIS A 166 -9.01 13.90 12.57
CA HIS A 166 -8.36 14.35 13.79
C HIS A 166 -9.18 15.40 14.55
N HIS A 167 -8.52 16.32 15.20
CA HIS A 167 -9.07 17.41 16.03
C HIS A 167 -10.26 18.17 15.37
N TRP A 168 -10.26 18.32 14.04
CA TRP A 168 -11.26 19.15 13.34
C TRP A 168 -12.67 18.56 13.37
N GLY A 169 -12.83 17.25 13.46
CA GLY A 169 -14.13 16.61 13.53
C GLY A 169 -14.95 17.06 14.74
N LYS A 170 -14.30 17.11 15.91
CA LYS A 170 -14.96 17.57 17.17
C LYS A 170 -15.34 19.06 17.13
N VAL A 171 -14.44 19.88 16.58
CA VAL A 171 -14.72 21.32 16.41
C VAL A 171 -15.92 21.52 15.50
N LEU A 172 -16.02 20.77 14.40
CA LEU A 172 -17.10 20.91 13.43
C LEU A 172 -18.45 20.41 13.95
N ASP A 173 -18.48 19.44 14.85
CA ASP A 173 -19.71 19.01 15.50
C ASP A 173 -20.29 20.13 16.39
N GLU A 174 -19.45 20.81 17.16
CA GLU A 174 -19.88 21.99 17.90
C GLU A 174 -20.24 23.18 16.99
N VAL A 175 -19.52 23.38 15.88
CA VAL A 175 -19.86 24.39 14.87
C VAL A 175 -21.22 24.12 14.26
N ARG A 176 -21.53 22.87 13.94
CA ARG A 176 -22.86 22.46 13.45
C ARG A 176 -23.95 22.84 14.45
N THR A 177 -23.79 22.47 15.70
CA THR A 177 -24.75 22.84 16.76
C THR A 177 -24.85 24.35 16.93
N PHE A 178 -23.72 25.09 16.88
CA PHE A 178 -23.71 26.55 16.97
C PHE A 178 -24.47 27.22 15.82
N LEU A 179 -24.45 26.66 14.62
CA LEU A 179 -25.13 27.14 13.41
C LEU A 179 -26.58 26.65 13.31
N ASP A 180 -27.18 26.18 14.39
CA ASP A 180 -28.56 25.69 14.48
C ASP A 180 -28.83 24.45 13.62
N ASP A 181 -27.91 23.49 13.66
CA ASP A 181 -27.98 22.16 13.01
C ASP A 181 -28.31 22.19 11.50
N PRO A 182 -27.48 22.84 10.65
CA PRO A 182 -27.64 22.80 9.20
C PRO A 182 -27.43 21.36 8.67
N ILE A 183 -27.94 21.10 7.48
CA ILE A 183 -27.66 19.84 6.76
C ILE A 183 -26.16 19.76 6.47
N VAL A 184 -25.54 18.61 6.73
CA VAL A 184 -24.13 18.37 6.41
C VAL A 184 -24.02 17.42 5.24
N LEU A 185 -23.22 17.78 4.24
CA LEU A 185 -22.88 16.97 3.09
C LEU A 185 -21.36 16.74 3.06
N GLY A 186 -20.93 15.53 3.34
CA GLY A 186 -19.53 15.12 3.19
C GLY A 186 -19.24 14.64 1.78
N LEU A 187 -18.20 15.16 1.15
CA LEU A 187 -17.73 14.75 -0.17
C LEU A 187 -16.26 14.32 -0.07
N THR A 188 -15.96 13.13 -0.55
CA THR A 188 -14.60 12.63 -0.64
C THR A 188 -14.46 11.59 -1.74
N ALA A 189 -13.32 11.58 -2.42
CA ALA A 189 -12.96 10.51 -3.34
C ALA A 189 -12.33 9.31 -2.60
N THR A 190 -11.99 9.46 -1.34
CA THR A 190 -11.18 8.53 -0.56
C THR A 190 -11.67 8.47 0.88
N PRO A 191 -12.78 7.77 1.15
CA PRO A 191 -13.22 7.55 2.53
C PRO A 191 -12.10 6.84 3.31
N PRO A 192 -11.96 7.11 4.62
CA PRO A 192 -10.94 6.48 5.43
C PRO A 192 -11.15 4.96 5.52
N ASP A 193 -10.08 4.19 5.34
CA ASP A 193 -10.08 2.75 5.56
C ASP A 193 -9.78 2.47 7.04
N PRO A 194 -10.59 1.66 7.75
CA PRO A 194 -10.35 1.33 9.16
C PRO A 194 -9.01 0.65 9.44
N THR A 195 -8.36 0.07 8.40
CA THR A 195 -7.03 -0.55 8.55
C THR A 195 -5.88 0.44 8.44
N ASP A 196 -6.12 1.63 7.91
CA ASP A 196 -5.10 2.66 7.66
C ASP A 196 -5.17 3.83 8.67
N VAL A 197 -6.19 3.86 9.52
CA VAL A 197 -6.50 4.95 10.45
C VAL A 197 -6.56 4.42 11.88
N ASP A 198 -6.24 5.27 12.85
CA ASP A 198 -6.41 4.95 14.27
C ASP A 198 -7.89 4.67 14.59
N GLU A 199 -8.16 3.64 15.40
CA GLU A 199 -9.51 3.18 15.73
C GLU A 199 -10.39 4.30 16.33
N GLU A 200 -9.81 5.16 17.17
CA GLU A 200 -10.54 6.29 17.78
C GLU A 200 -10.89 7.37 16.74
N ASP A 201 -9.98 7.63 15.79
CA ASP A 201 -10.20 8.60 14.71
C ASP A 201 -11.23 8.09 13.71
N TYR A 202 -11.20 6.78 13.40
CA TYR A 202 -12.20 6.16 12.53
C TYR A 202 -13.59 6.14 13.17
N ALA A 203 -13.70 5.77 14.44
CA ALA A 203 -14.97 5.81 15.19
C ALA A 203 -15.57 7.22 15.19
N ARG A 204 -14.74 8.24 15.41
CA ARG A 204 -15.16 9.64 15.40
C ARG A 204 -15.65 10.11 14.03
N TYR A 205 -15.01 9.68 12.97
CA TYR A 205 -15.44 9.97 11.60
C TYR A 205 -16.82 9.34 11.31
N THR A 206 -17.01 8.09 11.68
CA THR A 206 -18.29 7.38 11.51
C THR A 206 -19.38 7.92 12.39
N ASP A 207 -19.08 8.38 13.60
CA ASP A 207 -20.06 9.05 14.48
C ASP A 207 -20.57 10.37 13.89
N PHE A 208 -19.70 11.11 13.17
CA PHE A 208 -20.05 12.41 12.57
C PHE A 208 -20.80 12.27 11.24
N PHE A 209 -20.37 11.37 10.36
CA PHE A 209 -20.93 11.22 9.00
C PHE A 209 -21.92 10.04 8.87
N GLY A 210 -21.84 9.05 9.73
CA GLY A 210 -22.52 7.77 9.53
C GLY A 210 -21.78 6.88 8.51
N GLU A 211 -22.54 5.95 7.93
CA GLU A 211 -22.09 5.14 6.81
C GLU A 211 -22.09 5.96 5.51
N VAL A 212 -21.38 5.47 4.49
CA VAL A 212 -21.36 6.11 3.16
C VAL A 212 -22.75 5.93 2.50
N ASP A 213 -23.47 7.02 2.28
CA ASP A 213 -24.82 6.99 1.67
C ASP A 213 -24.80 6.64 0.18
N TYR A 214 -23.78 7.08 -0.53
CA TYR A 214 -23.66 6.87 -1.97
C TYR A 214 -22.21 6.84 -2.43
N GLU A 215 -21.85 5.80 -3.17
CA GLU A 215 -20.52 5.60 -3.76
C GLU A 215 -20.63 5.46 -5.28
N VAL A 216 -19.74 6.15 -5.99
CA VAL A 216 -19.53 5.99 -7.43
C VAL A 216 -18.16 5.39 -7.65
N PRO A 217 -18.04 4.10 -7.91
CA PRO A 217 -16.74 3.47 -8.10
C PRO A 217 -16.05 3.95 -9.39
N VAL A 218 -14.73 4.01 -9.37
CA VAL A 218 -13.92 4.43 -10.53
C VAL A 218 -14.29 3.71 -11.83
N PRO A 219 -14.53 2.38 -11.83
CA PRO A 219 -14.95 1.67 -13.04
C PRO A 219 -16.25 2.19 -13.67
N ALA A 220 -17.23 2.57 -12.87
CA ALA A 220 -18.45 3.18 -13.39
C ALA A 220 -18.15 4.49 -14.11
N LEU A 221 -17.32 5.36 -13.50
CA LEU A 221 -16.93 6.65 -14.10
C LEU A 221 -16.14 6.49 -15.40
N VAL A 222 -15.29 5.46 -15.49
CA VAL A 222 -14.55 5.18 -16.73
C VAL A 222 -15.50 4.66 -17.82
N ARG A 223 -16.40 3.72 -17.50
CA ARG A 223 -17.39 3.18 -18.45
C ARG A 223 -18.37 4.25 -18.93
N ASP A 224 -18.77 5.16 -18.07
CA ASP A 224 -19.62 6.32 -18.41
C ASP A 224 -18.87 7.43 -19.15
N ALA A 225 -17.59 7.23 -19.50
CA ALA A 225 -16.71 8.23 -20.13
C ALA A 225 -16.59 9.55 -19.34
N ASN A 226 -16.72 9.49 -18.01
CA ASN A 226 -16.45 10.61 -17.10
C ASN A 226 -14.99 10.65 -16.64
N LEU A 227 -14.27 9.53 -16.74
CA LEU A 227 -12.84 9.40 -16.55
C LEU A 227 -12.19 8.73 -17.78
N ALA A 228 -10.93 9.04 -18.04
CA ALA A 228 -10.17 8.37 -19.08
C ALA A 228 -9.81 6.95 -18.68
N PRO A 229 -9.84 5.99 -19.61
CA PRO A 229 -9.29 4.64 -19.40
C PRO A 229 -7.83 4.70 -18.97
N TYR A 230 -7.42 3.74 -18.18
CA TYR A 230 -6.05 3.62 -17.69
C TYR A 230 -5.63 2.17 -17.51
N GLN A 231 -4.35 1.97 -17.35
CA GLN A 231 -3.78 0.73 -16.86
C GLN A 231 -2.66 1.00 -15.87
N ASP A 232 -2.56 0.15 -14.87
CA ASP A 232 -1.49 0.14 -13.89
C ASP A 232 -0.44 -0.88 -14.33
N LEU A 233 0.82 -0.46 -14.28
CA LEU A 233 1.96 -1.22 -14.77
C LEU A 233 3.04 -1.22 -13.68
N ALA A 234 3.76 -2.32 -13.55
CA ALA A 234 4.87 -2.44 -12.62
C ALA A 234 6.17 -2.74 -13.38
N TYR A 235 7.25 -2.10 -12.98
CA TYR A 235 8.59 -2.37 -13.48
C TYR A 235 9.50 -2.76 -12.32
N PHE A 236 10.04 -3.97 -12.35
CA PHE A 236 10.86 -4.52 -11.27
C PHE A 236 12.33 -4.26 -11.54
N VAL A 237 13.04 -3.87 -10.48
CA VAL A 237 14.47 -3.59 -10.53
C VAL A 237 15.19 -4.25 -9.37
N ARG A 238 16.49 -4.47 -9.52
CA ARG A 238 17.38 -4.89 -8.43
C ARG A 238 18.12 -3.68 -7.86
N PRO A 239 18.47 -3.73 -6.57
CA PRO A 239 19.37 -2.74 -5.99
C PRO A 239 20.74 -2.73 -6.68
N SER A 240 21.44 -1.62 -6.63
CA SER A 240 22.83 -1.51 -7.10
C SER A 240 23.78 -2.35 -6.24
N PRO A 241 24.99 -2.71 -6.74
CA PRO A 241 25.93 -3.52 -5.96
C PRO A 241 26.25 -2.98 -4.56
N PRO A 242 26.50 -1.67 -4.33
CA PRO A 242 26.69 -1.13 -2.99
C PRO A 242 25.46 -1.27 -2.08
N GLU A 243 24.26 -1.14 -2.65
CA GLU A 243 23.00 -1.32 -1.92
C GLU A 243 22.80 -2.80 -1.51
N ILE A 244 23.16 -3.74 -2.40
CA ILE A 244 23.13 -5.19 -2.11
C ILE A 244 24.11 -5.53 -0.98
N GLU A 245 25.33 -5.01 -1.04
CA GLU A 245 26.35 -5.23 -0.01
C GLU A 245 25.88 -4.71 1.36
N TYR A 246 25.25 -3.54 1.39
CA TYR A 246 24.68 -3.00 2.62
C TYR A 246 23.57 -3.91 3.19
N ILE A 247 22.63 -4.36 2.36
CA ILE A 247 21.52 -5.23 2.77
C ILE A 247 22.05 -6.57 3.32
N ALA A 248 23.04 -7.15 2.64
CA ALA A 248 23.70 -8.37 3.08
C ALA A 248 24.40 -8.16 4.44
N GLY A 249 25.14 -7.05 4.60
CA GLY A 249 25.79 -6.71 5.87
C GLY A 249 24.82 -6.53 7.04
N VAL A 250 23.61 -6.03 6.79
CA VAL A 250 22.57 -5.96 7.83
C VAL A 250 22.08 -7.35 8.22
N ALA A 251 21.90 -8.25 7.26
CA ALA A 251 21.48 -9.64 7.52
C ALA A 251 22.54 -10.42 8.28
N ASP A 252 23.81 -10.33 7.84
CA ASP A 252 24.95 -10.93 8.53
C ASP A 252 25.09 -10.42 9.96
N GLY A 253 24.96 -9.11 10.17
CA GLY A 253 25.00 -8.50 11.49
C GLY A 253 23.90 -9.00 12.45
N PHE A 254 22.73 -9.40 11.94
CA PHE A 254 21.69 -10.03 12.76
C PHE A 254 22.09 -11.46 13.16
N SER A 255 22.64 -12.23 12.24
CA SER A 255 23.14 -13.57 12.51
C SER A 255 24.27 -13.54 13.54
N ASP A 256 25.21 -12.59 13.42
CA ASP A 256 26.27 -12.38 14.40
C ASP A 256 25.69 -11.98 15.78
N LEU A 257 24.66 -11.14 15.80
CA LEU A 257 23.96 -10.79 17.04
C LEU A 257 23.37 -12.03 17.72
N LEU A 258 22.73 -12.93 16.99
CA LEU A 258 22.17 -14.17 17.57
C LEU A 258 23.26 -15.03 18.22
N VAL A 259 24.41 -15.14 17.58
CA VAL A 259 25.57 -15.84 18.15
C VAL A 259 26.08 -15.16 19.43
N ASP A 260 26.15 -13.82 19.43
CA ASP A 260 26.59 -13.09 20.62
C ASP A 260 25.60 -13.20 21.78
N LEU A 261 24.31 -13.12 21.49
CA LEU A 261 23.26 -13.30 22.49
C LEU A 261 23.25 -14.73 23.08
N ALA A 262 23.48 -15.75 22.28
CA ALA A 262 23.58 -17.12 22.75
C ALA A 262 24.81 -17.34 23.67
N LYS A 263 25.94 -16.71 23.34
CA LYS A 263 27.17 -16.74 24.19
C LYS A 263 26.99 -15.89 25.45
N GLY A 264 26.13 -14.92 25.43
CA GLY A 264 25.98 -13.92 26.48
C GLY A 264 27.12 -12.90 26.53
N PRO A 265 27.03 -11.90 27.41
CA PRO A 265 28.04 -10.87 27.56
C PRO A 265 29.39 -11.46 27.94
N GLY A 266 30.46 -10.88 27.41
CA GLY A 266 31.82 -11.30 27.67
C GLY A 266 32.20 -11.23 29.17
N PRO A 267 33.33 -11.84 29.57
CA PRO A 267 33.75 -11.86 30.96
C PRO A 267 33.92 -10.43 31.50
N ASP A 268 33.20 -10.11 32.56
CA ASP A 268 33.35 -8.87 33.29
C ASP A 268 34.30 -9.11 34.51
N ALA A 269 35.03 -8.06 34.94
CA ALA A 269 35.97 -8.12 36.04
C ALA A 269 35.32 -8.53 37.38
N GLU A 270 34.00 -8.34 37.51
CA GLU A 270 33.23 -8.58 38.73
C GLU A 270 32.43 -9.90 38.71
N ASN A 271 32.46 -10.70 37.65
CA ASN A 271 31.75 -11.99 37.50
C ASN A 271 30.22 -11.93 37.66
N ASN A 272 29.64 -10.76 37.56
CA ASN A 272 28.21 -10.47 37.79
C ASN A 272 27.45 -10.29 36.47
N ARG A 273 27.64 -11.19 35.53
CA ARG A 273 27.03 -11.19 34.21
C ARG A 273 25.78 -12.07 34.13
N LEU A 274 24.85 -11.73 33.28
CA LEU A 274 23.72 -12.59 32.90
C LEU A 274 24.21 -13.80 32.07
N PRO A 275 23.53 -14.95 32.18
CA PRO A 275 23.75 -16.04 31.25
C PRO A 275 23.35 -15.66 29.83
N GLY A 276 23.86 -16.38 28.83
CA GLY A 276 23.44 -16.21 27.45
C GLY A 276 21.95 -16.46 27.28
N LEU A 277 21.40 -15.97 26.14
CA LEU A 277 19.97 -16.01 25.84
C LEU A 277 19.36 -17.40 26.07
N ASP A 278 20.03 -18.47 25.61
CA ASP A 278 19.56 -19.85 25.74
C ASP A 278 19.35 -20.27 27.18
N ASP A 279 20.36 -20.02 28.03
CA ASP A 279 20.31 -20.37 29.45
C ASP A 279 19.35 -19.44 30.20
N TRP A 280 19.31 -18.18 29.86
CA TRP A 280 18.35 -17.22 30.42
C TRP A 280 16.91 -17.63 30.14
N LEU A 281 16.59 -18.02 28.89
CA LEU A 281 15.24 -18.51 28.51
C LEU A 281 14.90 -19.80 29.25
N PHE A 282 15.84 -20.74 29.34
CA PHE A 282 15.66 -21.97 30.10
C PHE A 282 15.31 -21.69 31.57
N ASP A 283 16.05 -20.78 32.22
CA ASP A 283 15.83 -20.39 33.61
C ASP A 283 14.49 -19.63 33.80
N VAL A 284 14.11 -18.78 32.86
CA VAL A 284 12.82 -18.08 32.89
C VAL A 284 11.65 -19.03 32.76
N LEU A 285 11.71 -20.00 31.86
CA LEU A 285 10.69 -21.03 31.72
C LEU A 285 10.61 -21.92 32.96
N ALA A 286 11.76 -22.41 33.47
CA ALA A 286 11.85 -23.25 34.65
C ALA A 286 11.32 -22.56 35.91
N SER A 287 11.69 -21.30 36.13
CA SER A 287 11.27 -20.51 37.29
C SER A 287 9.90 -19.84 37.12
N ARG A 288 9.36 -19.79 35.90
CA ARG A 288 8.13 -19.08 35.53
C ARG A 288 8.14 -17.61 35.96
N ARG A 289 9.35 -17.01 35.94
CA ARG A 289 9.57 -15.64 36.41
C ARG A 289 9.24 -14.66 35.29
N LEU A 290 8.33 -13.73 35.58
CA LEU A 290 7.97 -12.58 34.77
C LEU A 290 8.33 -11.29 35.50
N PRO A 291 8.39 -10.13 34.83
CA PRO A 291 8.58 -8.84 35.49
C PRO A 291 7.57 -8.55 36.61
N THR A 292 6.37 -9.06 36.43
CA THR A 292 5.23 -8.94 37.37
C THR A 292 5.23 -9.98 38.51
N GLY A 293 6.29 -10.81 38.60
CA GLY A 293 6.45 -11.83 39.62
C GLY A 293 6.42 -13.27 39.07
N VAL A 294 6.55 -14.25 39.94
CA VAL A 294 6.54 -15.67 39.57
C VAL A 294 5.11 -16.17 39.35
N ALA A 295 4.87 -16.81 38.21
CA ALA A 295 3.57 -17.44 37.93
C ALA A 295 3.39 -18.74 38.70
N LYS A 296 2.16 -18.95 39.24
CA LYS A 296 1.85 -20.11 40.11
C LYS A 296 1.80 -21.42 39.33
N SER A 297 1.48 -21.41 38.05
CA SER A 297 1.42 -22.58 37.15
C SER A 297 1.89 -22.22 35.76
N TRP A 298 2.09 -23.23 34.91
CA TRP A 298 2.44 -23.04 33.52
C TRP A 298 1.36 -22.25 32.73
N GLU A 299 0.08 -22.62 32.92
CA GLU A 299 -1.06 -21.96 32.29
C GLU A 299 -1.18 -20.48 32.71
N ALA A 300 -0.76 -20.16 33.91
CA ALA A 300 -0.72 -18.78 34.39
C ALA A 300 0.44 -17.99 33.76
N PHE A 301 1.55 -18.64 33.49
CA PHE A 301 2.69 -18.06 32.79
C PHE A 301 2.32 -17.79 31.32
N GLU A 302 1.78 -18.80 30.63
CA GLU A 302 1.36 -18.71 29.22
C GLU A 302 0.29 -17.64 28.98
N ARG A 303 -0.70 -17.51 29.88
CA ARG A 303 -1.70 -16.44 29.79
C ARG A 303 -1.14 -15.04 30.02
N ARG A 304 -0.04 -14.89 30.75
CA ARG A 304 0.58 -13.57 31.02
C ARG A 304 1.52 -13.13 29.90
N ASP A 305 2.26 -14.04 29.31
CA ASP A 305 3.15 -13.78 28.18
C ASP A 305 3.22 -15.01 27.26
N GLY A 306 2.16 -15.22 26.47
CA GLY A 306 2.05 -16.32 25.54
C GLY A 306 3.14 -16.29 24.47
N ALA A 307 3.49 -15.11 23.99
CA ALA A 307 4.56 -14.96 22.99
C ALA A 307 5.92 -15.45 23.54
N LEU A 308 6.27 -15.10 24.78
CA LEU A 308 7.48 -15.61 25.41
C LEU A 308 7.41 -17.14 25.61
N ALA A 309 6.27 -17.63 26.08
CA ALA A 309 6.07 -19.06 26.34
C ALA A 309 6.22 -19.91 25.07
N ASP A 310 5.58 -19.51 23.99
CA ASP A 310 5.58 -20.25 22.72
C ASP A 310 6.91 -20.14 21.98
N HIS A 311 7.41 -18.93 21.81
CA HIS A 311 8.64 -18.69 21.06
C HIS A 311 9.87 -19.27 21.78
N ALA A 312 9.93 -19.18 23.12
CA ALA A 312 11.05 -19.76 23.86
C ALA A 312 11.07 -21.31 23.80
N ARG A 313 9.89 -21.95 23.88
CA ARG A 313 9.80 -23.41 23.72
C ARG A 313 10.23 -23.85 22.32
N LEU A 314 9.71 -23.14 21.28
CA LEU A 314 10.06 -23.44 19.89
C LEU A 314 11.54 -23.22 19.61
N TYR A 315 12.11 -22.11 20.10
CA TYR A 315 13.52 -21.78 19.96
C TYR A 315 14.42 -22.83 20.63
N LEU A 316 14.20 -23.15 21.92
CA LEU A 316 14.98 -24.13 22.66
C LEU A 316 14.94 -25.51 22.00
N LEU A 317 13.76 -25.91 21.49
CA LEU A 317 13.63 -27.17 20.76
C LEU A 317 14.45 -27.15 19.45
N ARG A 318 14.44 -26.07 18.69
CA ARG A 318 15.26 -25.91 17.49
C ARG A 318 16.76 -25.92 17.78
N GLN A 319 17.17 -25.47 18.98
CA GLN A 319 18.54 -25.59 19.48
C GLN A 319 18.87 -26.97 20.03
N GLY A 320 17.96 -27.94 19.93
CA GLY A 320 18.16 -29.32 20.42
C GLY A 320 18.15 -29.44 21.95
N ARG A 321 17.63 -28.46 22.68
CA ARG A 321 17.51 -28.47 24.13
C ARG A 321 16.19 -29.11 24.57
N SER A 322 16.24 -29.92 25.63
CA SER A 322 15.03 -30.44 26.29
C SER A 322 14.36 -29.34 27.10
N MET A 323 13.02 -29.40 27.20
CA MET A 323 12.28 -28.47 28.04
C MET A 323 12.61 -28.61 29.52
N PRO A 324 12.57 -27.49 30.29
CA PRO A 324 12.67 -27.57 31.75
C PRO A 324 11.58 -28.46 32.37
N PRO A 325 11.80 -29.06 33.55
CA PRO A 325 10.76 -29.79 34.27
C PRO A 325 9.47 -28.94 34.41
N GLU A 326 8.31 -29.59 34.27
CA GLU A 326 6.97 -28.95 34.33
C GLU A 326 6.62 -27.98 33.19
N VAL A 327 7.49 -27.79 32.19
CA VAL A 327 7.20 -27.04 30.98
C VAL A 327 6.78 -28.02 29.88
N PRO A 328 5.58 -27.92 29.33
CA PRO A 328 5.12 -28.81 28.27
C PRO A 328 5.90 -28.62 26.97
N ASP A 329 6.16 -29.71 26.26
CA ASP A 329 6.71 -29.61 24.90
C ASP A 329 5.80 -28.83 23.94
N PRO A 330 6.36 -28.19 22.89
CA PRO A 330 5.56 -27.54 21.86
C PRO A 330 4.57 -28.50 21.22
N GLY A 331 3.30 -28.13 21.22
CA GLY A 331 2.25 -28.96 20.59
C GLY A 331 2.34 -28.93 19.06
N PRO A 332 1.66 -29.87 18.35
CA PRO A 332 1.70 -29.98 16.89
C PRO A 332 1.35 -28.68 16.15
N ALA A 333 0.41 -27.92 16.68
CA ALA A 333 0.00 -26.64 16.10
C ALA A 333 1.13 -25.60 16.13
N LEU A 334 1.86 -25.52 17.25
CA LEU A 334 3.00 -24.61 17.38
C LEU A 334 4.18 -25.04 16.50
N LEU A 335 4.40 -26.36 16.39
CA LEU A 335 5.45 -26.91 15.52
C LEU A 335 5.18 -26.71 14.03
N ALA A 336 3.91 -26.73 13.63
CA ALA A 336 3.49 -26.50 12.25
C ALA A 336 3.43 -25.01 11.87
N MET A 337 3.62 -24.09 12.82
CA MET A 337 3.53 -22.66 12.59
C MET A 337 4.69 -22.17 11.70
N PRO A 338 4.41 -21.56 10.54
CA PRO A 338 5.44 -21.01 9.67
C PRO A 338 6.00 -19.71 10.29
N VAL A 339 7.02 -19.83 11.11
CA VAL A 339 7.66 -18.70 11.78
C VAL A 339 9.04 -18.48 11.21
N SER A 340 9.28 -17.31 10.60
CA SER A 340 10.62 -16.90 10.20
C SER A 340 11.54 -16.73 11.42
N GLU A 341 12.85 -16.80 11.21
CA GLU A 341 13.83 -16.63 12.30
C GLU A 341 13.63 -15.28 13.01
N THR A 342 13.41 -14.21 12.27
CA THR A 342 13.16 -12.87 12.83
C THR A 342 11.88 -12.85 13.67
N MET A 343 10.79 -13.42 13.18
CA MET A 343 9.52 -13.49 13.94
C MET A 343 9.68 -14.30 15.23
N LEU A 344 10.47 -15.37 15.18
CA LEU A 344 10.77 -16.19 16.36
C LEU A 344 11.60 -15.42 17.38
N MET A 345 12.65 -14.74 16.92
CA MET A 345 13.69 -14.19 17.80
C MET A 345 13.34 -12.82 18.39
N VAL A 346 12.61 -11.97 17.68
CA VAL A 346 12.31 -10.60 18.13
C VAL A 346 11.62 -10.54 19.49
N PRO A 347 10.55 -11.33 19.77
CA PRO A 347 9.94 -11.34 21.10
C PRO A 347 10.88 -11.83 22.21
N LEU A 348 11.78 -12.77 21.91
CA LEU A 348 12.75 -13.29 22.86
C LEU A 348 13.84 -12.29 23.18
N ILE A 349 14.40 -11.64 22.15
CA ILE A 349 15.42 -10.61 22.28
C ILE A 349 14.86 -9.40 23.04
N ASP A 350 13.63 -8.98 22.76
CA ASP A 350 12.94 -7.90 23.48
C ASP A 350 12.90 -8.18 25.00
N ARG A 351 12.44 -9.39 25.39
CA ARG A 351 12.35 -9.77 26.81
C ARG A 351 13.73 -9.88 27.45
N TYR A 352 14.71 -10.44 26.75
CA TYR A 352 16.07 -10.55 27.23
C TYR A 352 16.70 -9.16 27.44
N ILE A 353 16.50 -8.22 26.52
CA ILE A 353 16.94 -6.83 26.68
C ILE A 353 16.26 -6.19 27.89
N ARG A 354 14.95 -6.13 27.91
CA ARG A 354 14.19 -5.33 28.90
C ARG A 354 14.18 -5.95 30.29
N HIS A 355 14.15 -7.27 30.40
CA HIS A 355 13.96 -7.97 31.66
C HIS A 355 15.21 -8.67 32.16
N GLY A 356 16.23 -8.77 31.32
CA GLY A 356 17.55 -9.29 31.64
C GLY A 356 18.61 -8.18 31.61
N LEU A 357 19.16 -7.94 30.42
CA LEU A 357 20.35 -7.12 30.20
C LEU A 357 20.26 -5.70 30.77
N MET A 358 19.13 -5.01 30.59
CA MET A 358 18.96 -3.63 31.08
C MET A 358 18.68 -3.53 32.58
N ARG A 359 18.41 -4.65 33.27
CA ARG A 359 18.22 -4.70 34.71
C ARG A 359 19.46 -5.18 35.47
N SER A 360 20.50 -5.59 34.75
CA SER A 360 21.80 -5.96 35.31
C SER A 360 22.59 -4.72 35.71
N GLU A 361 23.47 -4.87 36.69
CA GLU A 361 24.43 -3.84 37.06
C GLU A 361 25.72 -3.90 36.21
N SER A 362 25.83 -4.92 35.33
CA SER A 362 27.00 -5.14 34.48
C SER A 362 27.02 -4.19 33.27
N LYS A 363 28.13 -3.48 33.09
CA LYS A 363 28.35 -2.67 31.88
C LYS A 363 28.42 -3.49 30.60
N ALA A 364 28.87 -4.75 30.68
CA ALA A 364 28.92 -5.66 29.54
C ALA A 364 27.51 -6.07 29.08
N ASP A 365 26.57 -6.29 30.01
CA ASP A 365 25.19 -6.58 29.73
C ASP A 365 24.49 -5.38 29.03
N HIS A 366 24.73 -4.16 29.53
CA HIS A 366 24.22 -2.95 28.92
C HIS A 366 24.79 -2.73 27.51
N ALA A 367 26.08 -3.01 27.30
CA ALA A 367 26.70 -2.89 25.98
C ALA A 367 26.08 -3.88 24.97
N LEU A 368 25.82 -5.13 25.40
CA LEU A 368 25.14 -6.12 24.58
C LEU A 368 23.68 -5.73 24.28
N ALA A 369 22.98 -5.14 25.26
CA ALA A 369 21.63 -4.62 25.06
C ALA A 369 21.59 -3.50 24.01
N GLU A 370 22.52 -2.54 24.07
CA GLU A 370 22.59 -1.45 23.10
C GLU A 370 22.97 -1.95 21.70
N LYS A 371 23.87 -2.95 21.60
CA LYS A 371 24.17 -3.62 20.32
C LYS A 371 22.91 -4.28 19.75
N ALA A 372 22.16 -5.01 20.58
CA ALA A 372 20.93 -5.69 20.15
C ALA A 372 19.85 -4.69 19.72
N LYS A 373 19.63 -3.60 20.48
CA LYS A 373 18.69 -2.53 20.11
C LYS A 373 19.05 -1.91 18.76
N LYS A 374 20.33 -1.60 18.54
CA LYS A 374 20.81 -1.03 17.28
C LYS A 374 20.56 -1.98 16.11
N GLN A 375 20.86 -3.28 16.29
CA GLN A 375 20.65 -4.25 15.22
C GLN A 375 19.16 -4.46 14.92
N LEU A 376 18.29 -4.54 15.95
CA LEU A 376 16.83 -4.62 15.74
C LEU A 376 16.29 -3.37 15.03
N MET A 377 16.84 -2.20 15.29
CA MET A 377 16.44 -0.97 14.60
C MET A 377 16.75 -1.02 13.10
N LEU A 378 17.84 -1.72 12.69
CA LEU A 378 18.13 -1.95 11.27
C LEU A 378 17.07 -2.83 10.59
N TYR A 379 16.39 -3.68 11.37
CA TYR A 379 15.23 -4.48 10.93
C TYR A 379 13.89 -3.76 11.05
N GLY A 380 13.89 -2.48 11.43
CA GLY A 380 12.66 -1.69 11.59
C GLY A 380 11.93 -1.95 12.90
N ILE A 381 12.65 -2.40 13.92
CA ILE A 381 12.08 -2.73 15.23
C ILE A 381 12.80 -1.92 16.30
N GLN A 382 12.08 -1.02 16.94
CA GLN A 382 12.57 -0.25 18.08
C GLN A 382 12.12 -0.90 19.39
N VAL A 383 13.09 -1.24 20.25
CA VAL A 383 12.80 -1.70 21.61
C VAL A 383 12.60 -0.48 22.52
N THR A 384 11.44 -0.42 23.16
CA THR A 384 11.05 0.63 24.11
C THR A 384 11.00 0.07 25.52
N GLN A 385 10.67 0.89 26.50
CA GLN A 385 10.49 0.43 27.90
C GLN A 385 9.29 -0.54 28.06
N THR A 386 8.28 -0.39 27.22
CA THR A 386 7.03 -1.16 27.30
C THR A 386 6.94 -2.34 26.32
N GLY A 387 7.80 -2.41 25.33
CA GLY A 387 7.84 -3.47 24.32
C GLY A 387 8.51 -3.01 23.03
N THR A 388 8.24 -3.72 21.94
CA THR A 388 8.71 -3.36 20.61
C THR A 388 7.67 -2.51 19.88
N ARG A 389 8.14 -1.61 19.04
CA ARG A 389 7.31 -0.88 18.08
C ARG A 389 7.97 -0.87 16.70
N PRO A 390 7.20 -0.84 15.61
CA PRO A 390 7.75 -0.66 14.28
C PRO A 390 8.46 0.70 14.17
N CYS A 391 9.56 0.74 13.42
CA CYS A 391 10.24 1.97 13.01
C CYS A 391 10.71 1.84 11.57
N ALA A 392 11.09 2.95 10.95
CA ALA A 392 11.58 2.95 9.58
C ALA A 392 12.95 2.25 9.51
N ALA A 393 12.99 1.07 8.88
CA ALA A 393 14.24 0.34 8.66
C ALA A 393 15.11 1.02 7.60
N PRO A 394 16.42 1.15 7.79
CA PRO A 394 17.32 1.64 6.76
C PRO A 394 17.26 0.83 5.47
N VAL A 395 17.18 -0.48 5.54
CA VAL A 395 17.02 -1.37 4.36
C VAL A 395 15.77 -1.02 3.55
N THR A 396 14.65 -0.75 4.21
CA THR A 396 13.42 -0.31 3.54
C THR A 396 13.62 0.99 2.78
N ARG A 397 14.46 1.90 3.30
CA ARG A 397 14.81 3.16 2.61
C ARG A 397 15.72 2.91 1.41
N VAL A 398 16.72 2.02 1.55
CA VAL A 398 17.60 1.64 0.43
C VAL A 398 16.79 1.10 -0.73
N LEU A 399 15.88 0.17 -0.49
CA LEU A 399 15.02 -0.36 -1.55
C LEU A 399 14.05 0.68 -2.12
N ALA A 400 13.51 1.54 -1.25
CA ALA A 400 12.57 2.59 -1.67
C ALA A 400 13.20 3.63 -2.60
N TYR A 401 14.45 4.00 -2.34
CA TYR A 401 15.18 5.05 -3.04
C TYR A 401 16.34 4.53 -3.89
N SER A 402 16.32 3.25 -4.22
CA SER A 402 17.38 2.57 -4.98
C SER A 402 17.69 3.26 -6.32
N GLU A 403 18.98 3.30 -6.64
CA GLU A 403 19.48 3.78 -7.92
C GLU A 403 18.86 3.04 -9.12
N GLY A 404 18.59 1.75 -8.96
CA GLY A 404 17.94 0.93 -10.00
C GLY A 404 16.61 1.52 -10.47
N LYS A 405 15.85 2.18 -9.59
CA LYS A 405 14.60 2.84 -9.97
C LYS A 405 14.78 4.02 -10.92
N ARG A 406 15.85 4.81 -10.74
CA ARG A 406 16.16 5.92 -11.64
C ARG A 406 16.56 5.42 -13.03
N ILE A 407 17.36 4.36 -13.08
CA ILE A 407 17.78 3.74 -14.34
C ILE A 407 16.57 3.19 -15.11
N ALA A 408 15.62 2.57 -14.44
CA ALA A 408 14.41 2.04 -15.05
C ALA A 408 13.54 3.10 -15.76
N LEU A 409 13.56 4.34 -15.29
CA LEU A 409 12.82 5.45 -15.91
C LEU A 409 13.15 5.64 -17.38
N LYS A 410 14.41 5.45 -17.76
CA LYS A 410 14.83 5.57 -19.17
C LYS A 410 14.11 4.57 -20.03
N HIS A 411 14.08 3.29 -19.66
CA HIS A 411 13.43 2.24 -20.43
C HIS A 411 11.91 2.45 -20.52
N ILE A 412 11.29 2.87 -19.43
CA ILE A 412 9.86 3.19 -19.39
C ILE A 412 9.56 4.36 -20.34
N LEU A 413 10.24 5.49 -20.16
CA LEU A 413 9.98 6.70 -20.95
C LEU A 413 10.34 6.55 -22.42
N GLU A 414 11.41 5.84 -22.76
CA GLU A 414 11.76 5.51 -24.14
C GLU A 414 10.66 4.69 -24.82
N THR A 415 10.10 3.69 -24.11
CA THR A 415 8.98 2.88 -24.62
C THR A 415 7.72 3.73 -24.81
N GLU A 416 7.40 4.58 -23.85
CA GLU A 416 6.23 5.46 -23.91
C GLU A 416 6.36 6.51 -25.04
N MET A 417 7.57 7.06 -25.23
CA MET A 417 7.84 7.98 -26.33
C MET A 417 7.69 7.33 -27.71
N GLN A 418 8.17 6.08 -27.88
CA GLN A 418 8.02 5.33 -29.12
C GLN A 418 6.55 5.18 -29.51
N THR A 419 5.67 5.06 -28.50
CA THR A 419 4.23 4.85 -28.69
C THR A 419 3.47 6.16 -28.90
N LEU A 420 3.78 7.18 -28.11
CA LEU A 420 3.01 8.44 -28.03
C LEU A 420 3.62 9.58 -28.87
N GLY A 421 4.89 9.48 -29.23
CA GLY A 421 5.60 10.55 -29.95
C GLY A 421 5.48 11.89 -29.21
N ASP A 422 5.13 12.94 -29.94
CA ASP A 422 4.95 14.30 -29.40
C ASP A 422 3.70 14.45 -28.48
N GLY A 423 2.81 13.45 -28.51
CA GLY A 423 1.62 13.42 -27.64
C GLY A 423 1.90 13.04 -26.20
N ILE A 424 3.11 12.57 -25.87
CA ILE A 424 3.46 12.19 -24.51
C ILE A 424 3.38 13.38 -23.55
N ARG A 425 2.79 13.15 -22.37
CA ARG A 425 2.76 14.07 -21.23
C ARG A 425 3.06 13.25 -19.97
N ALA A 426 4.36 13.18 -19.66
CA ALA A 426 4.88 12.36 -18.57
C ALA A 426 5.01 13.18 -17.28
N VAL A 427 4.62 12.59 -16.17
CA VAL A 427 4.81 13.15 -14.84
C VAL A 427 5.48 12.10 -13.96
N ILE A 428 6.58 12.49 -13.33
CA ILE A 428 7.32 11.65 -12.39
C ILE A 428 7.23 12.26 -11.01
N VAL A 429 6.77 11.48 -10.04
CA VAL A 429 6.53 11.98 -8.68
C VAL A 429 7.44 11.30 -7.68
N THR A 430 8.07 12.11 -6.83
CA THR A 430 8.93 11.66 -5.74
C THR A 430 8.43 12.19 -4.39
N ASP A 431 8.95 11.66 -3.28
CA ASP A 431 8.56 12.13 -1.94
C ASP A 431 9.11 13.51 -1.59
N PHE A 432 10.32 13.82 -2.05
CA PHE A 432 11.06 15.05 -1.67
C PHE A 432 11.94 15.57 -2.83
N GLU A 433 12.35 16.83 -2.70
CA GLU A 433 13.26 17.47 -3.65
C GLU A 433 14.68 16.88 -3.55
N ARG A 434 15.20 16.77 -2.33
CA ARG A 434 16.43 16.05 -1.97
C ARG A 434 16.13 15.09 -0.86
N THR A 435 16.92 14.03 -0.74
CA THR A 435 16.77 13.07 0.35
C THR A 435 16.81 13.78 1.70
N SER A 436 15.81 13.53 2.54
CA SER A 436 15.78 14.10 3.88
C SER A 436 16.89 13.51 4.75
N SER A 437 17.39 14.28 5.72
CA SER A 437 18.41 13.81 6.67
C SER A 437 18.01 12.51 7.40
N THR A 438 16.71 12.28 7.57
CA THR A 438 16.17 11.05 8.19
C THR A 438 16.17 9.84 7.26
N ALA A 439 16.29 10.05 5.95
CA ALA A 439 16.33 8.99 4.95
C ALA A 439 17.77 8.61 4.55
N LEU A 440 18.76 9.38 4.97
CA LEU A 440 20.17 9.09 4.70
C LEU A 440 20.58 7.74 5.30
N VAL A 441 21.34 6.98 4.54
CA VAL A 441 21.99 5.74 4.99
C VAL A 441 23.47 5.88 4.70
N GLU A 442 24.27 5.83 5.74
CA GLU A 442 25.73 6.08 5.66
C GLU A 442 26.39 5.23 4.58
N ASN A 443 27.13 5.88 3.68
CA ASN A 443 27.85 5.30 2.55
C ASN A 443 26.97 4.63 1.45
N VAL A 444 25.65 4.70 1.50
CA VAL A 444 24.74 4.06 0.53
C VAL A 444 23.75 5.06 -0.06
N LEU A 445 23.03 5.80 0.79
CA LEU A 445 22.09 6.83 0.38
C LEU A 445 22.58 8.19 0.84
N ASP A 446 22.86 9.07 -0.12
CA ASP A 446 23.23 10.46 0.09
C ASP A 446 22.02 11.42 0.00
N ASP A 447 22.26 12.70 0.01
CA ASP A 447 21.23 13.75 -0.07
C ASP A 447 20.61 13.89 -1.47
N GLU A 448 21.08 13.14 -2.48
CA GLU A 448 20.49 13.11 -3.82
C GLU A 448 19.69 11.82 -4.08
N ALA A 449 19.94 10.74 -3.34
CA ALA A 449 19.32 9.45 -3.59
C ALA A 449 17.77 9.50 -3.51
N GLY A 450 17.09 9.10 -4.56
CA GLY A 450 15.62 9.04 -4.63
C GLY A 450 14.89 10.38 -4.62
N GLY A 451 15.61 11.52 -4.58
CA GLY A 451 15.04 12.84 -4.67
C GLY A 451 14.72 13.29 -6.10
N ALA A 452 13.84 14.27 -6.24
CA ALA A 452 13.42 14.81 -7.54
C ALA A 452 14.59 15.34 -8.37
N ILE A 453 15.60 15.95 -7.72
CA ILE A 453 16.80 16.48 -8.41
C ILE A 453 17.61 15.34 -9.03
N ALA A 454 17.81 14.24 -8.31
CA ALA A 454 18.55 13.09 -8.84
C ALA A 454 17.82 12.43 -10.01
N VAL A 455 16.49 12.31 -9.90
CA VAL A 455 15.64 11.82 -10.99
C VAL A 455 15.75 12.74 -12.21
N PHE A 456 15.63 14.04 -12.05
CA PHE A 456 15.74 15.01 -13.13
C PHE A 456 17.10 14.90 -13.86
N ARG A 457 18.20 14.88 -13.10
CA ARG A 457 19.56 14.71 -13.68
C ARG A 457 19.72 13.39 -14.43
N GLU A 458 19.14 12.30 -13.90
CA GLU A 458 19.20 10.99 -14.56
C GLU A 458 18.52 11.00 -15.93
N LEU A 459 17.41 11.75 -16.08
CA LEU A 459 16.71 11.86 -17.37
C LEU A 459 17.59 12.53 -18.42
N LEU A 460 18.36 13.56 -18.05
CA LEU A 460 19.27 14.28 -18.96
C LEU A 460 20.47 13.43 -19.43
N THR A 461 20.74 12.28 -18.83
CA THR A 461 21.84 11.40 -19.26
C THR A 461 21.49 10.52 -20.46
N SER A 462 20.23 10.44 -20.87
CA SER A 462 19.77 9.65 -22.03
C SER A 462 19.31 10.58 -23.16
N GLU A 463 20.03 10.62 -24.29
CA GLU A 463 19.66 11.42 -25.48
C GLU A 463 18.21 11.19 -25.94
N ALA A 464 17.69 9.98 -25.76
CA ALA A 464 16.32 9.66 -26.14
C ALA A 464 15.30 10.31 -25.20
N VAL A 465 15.54 10.27 -23.88
CA VAL A 465 14.62 10.80 -22.86
C VAL A 465 14.77 12.31 -22.72
N ASP A 466 15.95 12.85 -22.96
CA ASP A 466 16.25 14.28 -23.00
C ASP A 466 15.33 15.05 -23.97
N ARG A 467 14.95 14.44 -25.10
CA ARG A 467 13.95 14.97 -26.06
C ARG A 467 12.54 15.21 -25.46
N LEU A 468 12.30 14.77 -24.23
CA LEU A 468 11.08 15.13 -23.50
C LEU A 468 11.14 16.54 -22.95
N ASP A 469 12.29 17.21 -23.06
CA ASP A 469 12.52 18.56 -22.51
C ASP A 469 12.10 18.63 -21.03
N PRO A 470 12.69 17.82 -20.13
CA PRO A 470 12.21 17.68 -18.77
C PRO A 470 12.36 18.98 -17.96
N ILE A 471 11.40 19.24 -17.11
CA ILE A 471 11.48 20.28 -16.08
C ILE A 471 11.31 19.66 -14.70
N LEU A 472 12.05 20.17 -13.72
CA LEU A 472 11.81 19.87 -12.34
C LEU A 472 11.07 21.03 -11.70
N MET A 473 10.02 20.68 -10.94
CA MET A 473 9.18 21.65 -10.25
C MET A 473 8.92 21.19 -8.82
N THR A 474 9.42 21.96 -7.86
CA THR A 474 9.18 21.72 -6.42
C THR A 474 8.66 22.97 -5.73
N GLY A 475 8.40 22.92 -4.43
CA GLY A 475 7.96 24.08 -3.65
C GLY A 475 8.98 25.21 -3.55
N SER A 476 10.24 24.98 -3.91
CA SER A 476 11.35 25.92 -3.78
C SER A 476 12.21 26.09 -5.04
N THR A 477 12.15 25.12 -5.97
CA THR A 477 13.12 25.01 -7.07
C THR A 477 12.44 24.71 -8.39
N VAL A 478 12.87 25.42 -9.44
CA VAL A 478 12.55 25.12 -10.83
C VAL A 478 13.87 24.90 -11.57
N LEU A 479 14.06 23.67 -12.11
CA LEU A 479 15.19 23.33 -12.98
C LEU A 479 14.63 23.00 -14.37
N VAL A 480 15.39 23.38 -15.37
CA VAL A 480 15.00 23.28 -16.79
C VAL A 480 16.17 22.72 -17.58
N ASP A 481 15.89 21.79 -18.47
CA ASP A 481 16.84 21.31 -19.46
C ASP A 481 17.43 22.48 -20.28
N ASP A 482 18.72 22.42 -20.60
CA ASP A 482 19.43 23.51 -21.25
C ASP A 482 18.89 23.79 -22.66
N ASP A 483 18.54 22.77 -23.42
CA ASP A 483 17.95 22.88 -24.77
C ASP A 483 16.54 23.48 -24.77
N LEU A 484 15.83 23.37 -23.64
CA LEU A 484 14.48 23.90 -23.49
C LEU A 484 14.46 25.39 -23.15
N VAL A 485 15.44 25.90 -22.43
CA VAL A 485 15.46 27.30 -21.92
C VAL A 485 15.15 28.35 -22.99
N PRO A 486 15.75 28.30 -24.22
CA PRO A 486 15.47 29.28 -25.26
C PRO A 486 14.02 29.31 -25.74
N ARG A 487 13.29 28.21 -25.58
CA ARG A 487 11.87 28.09 -25.95
C ARG A 487 10.95 28.38 -24.79
N LEU A 488 11.35 28.05 -23.57
CA LEU A 488 10.53 28.14 -22.36
C LEU A 488 10.48 29.57 -21.80
N LEU A 489 11.63 30.24 -21.62
CA LEU A 489 11.69 31.57 -21.00
C LEU A 489 10.81 32.62 -21.69
N PRO A 490 10.82 32.77 -23.03
CA PRO A 490 9.92 33.74 -23.71
C PRO A 490 8.43 33.44 -23.48
N ARG A 491 8.08 32.14 -23.30
CA ARG A 491 6.71 31.71 -23.02
C ARG A 491 6.31 32.00 -21.57
N MET A 492 7.25 31.83 -20.62
CA MET A 492 7.05 32.22 -19.23
C MET A 492 6.85 33.74 -19.09
N GLU A 493 7.67 34.54 -19.76
CA GLU A 493 7.53 36.01 -19.80
C GLU A 493 6.19 36.44 -20.37
N ALA A 494 5.79 35.89 -21.51
CA ALA A 494 4.50 36.16 -22.11
C ALA A 494 3.31 35.80 -21.22
N TRP A 495 3.40 34.67 -20.50
CA TRP A 495 2.39 34.25 -19.56
C TRP A 495 2.27 35.20 -18.36
N VAL A 496 3.42 35.63 -17.78
CA VAL A 496 3.49 36.61 -16.69
C VAL A 496 2.86 37.95 -17.10
N ASP A 497 3.15 38.41 -18.32
CA ASP A 497 2.56 39.65 -18.87
C ASP A 497 1.06 39.53 -19.08
N GLN A 498 0.59 38.39 -19.60
CA GLN A 498 -0.83 38.11 -19.80
C GLN A 498 -1.60 38.09 -18.47
N GLU A 499 -1.05 37.46 -17.44
CA GLU A 499 -1.65 37.37 -16.10
C GLU A 499 -1.42 38.67 -15.27
N LYS A 500 -0.69 39.64 -15.80
CA LYS A 500 -0.37 40.93 -15.15
C LYS A 500 0.35 40.77 -13.82
N LEU A 501 1.22 39.76 -13.73
CA LEU A 501 2.03 39.48 -12.54
C LEU A 501 3.33 40.27 -12.56
N VAL A 502 3.89 40.54 -11.38
CA VAL A 502 5.17 41.25 -11.23
C VAL A 502 6.26 40.20 -10.90
N VAL A 503 6.83 39.64 -11.96
CA VAL A 503 7.94 38.68 -11.88
C VAL A 503 8.99 39.04 -12.93
N LYS A 504 10.26 38.98 -12.53
CA LYS A 504 11.43 39.05 -13.44
C LYS A 504 12.21 37.76 -13.29
N PHE A 505 12.54 37.12 -14.41
CA PHE A 505 13.30 35.86 -14.37
C PHE A 505 14.79 36.09 -14.29
N GLU A 506 15.46 35.30 -13.46
CA GLU A 506 16.91 35.07 -13.43
C GLU A 506 17.20 33.66 -13.86
N ASP A 507 18.15 33.53 -14.78
CA ASP A 507 18.62 32.26 -15.31
C ASP A 507 20.02 31.99 -14.78
N GLN A 508 20.19 30.88 -14.05
CA GLN A 508 21.44 30.38 -13.55
C GLN A 508 21.83 29.11 -14.31
N VAL A 509 22.84 29.23 -15.16
CA VAL A 509 23.40 28.09 -15.90
C VAL A 509 24.11 27.14 -14.93
N LEU A 510 23.83 25.87 -15.02
CA LEU A 510 24.44 24.75 -14.30
C LEU A 510 25.03 23.76 -15.30
N ASP A 511 25.50 22.61 -14.84
CA ASP A 511 26.10 21.59 -15.72
C ASP A 511 24.98 20.79 -16.41
N GLY A 512 24.68 21.13 -17.68
CA GLY A 512 23.66 20.47 -18.51
C GLY A 512 22.21 20.87 -18.22
N TYR A 513 21.96 21.87 -17.39
CA TYR A 513 20.62 22.38 -17.10
C TYR A 513 20.66 23.78 -16.47
N HIS A 514 19.51 24.41 -16.35
CA HIS A 514 19.40 25.75 -15.81
C HIS A 514 18.48 25.77 -14.57
N ARG A 515 18.81 26.67 -13.62
CA ARG A 515 17.90 27.00 -12.53
C ARG A 515 17.21 28.32 -12.84
N ILE A 516 15.90 28.29 -12.96
CA ILE A 516 15.10 29.49 -13.19
C ILE A 516 14.58 30.01 -11.85
N ARG A 517 14.85 31.28 -11.56
CA ARG A 517 14.34 32.00 -10.39
C ARG A 517 13.49 33.18 -10.84
N GLY A 518 12.35 33.37 -10.21
CA GLY A 518 11.58 34.61 -10.37
C GLY A 518 11.84 35.55 -9.21
N ILE A 519 12.10 36.81 -9.56
CA ILE A 519 12.19 37.93 -8.60
C ILE A 519 10.90 38.71 -8.67
N GLY A 520 10.21 38.85 -7.55
CA GLY A 520 8.95 39.57 -7.44
C GLY A 520 8.01 38.95 -6.43
N LYS A 521 7.03 39.73 -5.97
CA LYS A 521 6.04 39.31 -4.98
C LYS A 521 5.14 38.17 -5.46
N ASP A 522 4.99 38.05 -6.78
CA ASP A 522 4.08 37.10 -7.42
C ASP A 522 4.80 35.79 -7.82
N TRP A 523 6.13 35.64 -7.57
CA TRP A 523 6.83 34.37 -7.72
C TRP A 523 6.59 33.48 -6.51
N VAL A 524 5.47 32.82 -6.51
CA VAL A 524 5.04 31.91 -5.44
C VAL A 524 4.68 30.54 -6.06
N PRO A 525 4.77 29.43 -5.31
CA PRO A 525 4.49 28.09 -5.83
C PRO A 525 3.19 28.00 -6.61
N ARG A 526 2.12 28.59 -6.12
CA ARG A 526 0.82 28.60 -6.81
C ARG A 526 0.91 29.14 -8.24
N ASN A 527 1.62 30.24 -8.47
CA ASN A 527 1.67 30.91 -9.78
C ASN A 527 2.61 30.18 -10.74
N TYR A 528 3.84 29.84 -10.33
CA TYR A 528 4.75 29.13 -11.23
C TYR A 528 4.31 27.68 -11.51
N THR A 529 3.66 27.01 -10.57
CA THR A 529 3.08 25.68 -10.82
C THR A 529 2.00 25.79 -11.91
N ARG A 530 1.08 26.75 -11.81
CA ARG A 530 0.05 26.97 -12.83
C ARG A 530 0.67 27.28 -14.20
N MET A 531 1.60 28.20 -14.26
CA MET A 531 2.31 28.58 -15.49
C MET A 531 2.98 27.37 -16.16
N LEU A 532 3.83 26.66 -15.42
CA LEU A 532 4.56 25.50 -15.96
C LEU A 532 3.63 24.36 -16.34
N THR A 533 2.52 24.18 -15.63
CA THR A 533 1.50 23.19 -15.97
C THR A 533 0.78 23.54 -17.28
N GLU A 534 0.43 24.78 -17.52
CA GLU A 534 -0.17 25.25 -18.79
C GLU A 534 0.81 25.02 -19.95
N LEU A 535 2.08 25.39 -19.80
CA LEU A 535 3.13 25.16 -20.80
C LEU A 535 3.38 23.66 -21.06
N PHE A 536 3.31 22.84 -20.05
CA PHE A 536 3.37 21.37 -20.19
C PHE A 536 2.16 20.84 -20.96
N GLN A 537 0.96 21.32 -20.68
CA GLN A 537 -0.22 20.90 -21.41
C GLN A 537 -0.16 21.33 -22.87
N GLU A 538 0.41 22.49 -23.19
CA GLU A 538 0.66 22.95 -24.55
C GLU A 538 1.76 22.16 -25.28
N GLY A 539 2.60 21.44 -24.53
CA GLY A 539 3.70 20.62 -25.08
C GLY A 539 5.02 21.37 -25.27
N VAL A 540 5.21 22.50 -24.61
CA VAL A 540 6.49 23.21 -24.55
C VAL A 540 7.52 22.33 -23.83
N THR A 541 7.14 21.67 -22.76
CA THR A 541 7.81 20.53 -22.15
C THR A 541 6.90 19.30 -22.21
N LYS A 542 7.44 18.13 -22.24
CA LYS A 542 6.71 16.84 -22.29
C LYS A 542 6.86 16.03 -21.01
N CYS A 543 7.74 16.44 -20.09
CA CYS A 543 8.02 15.74 -18.86
C CYS A 543 8.15 16.71 -17.66
N ILE A 544 7.37 16.46 -16.62
CA ILE A 544 7.51 17.15 -15.33
C ILE A 544 8.02 16.14 -14.29
N VAL A 545 9.10 16.51 -13.60
CA VAL A 545 9.55 15.86 -12.38
C VAL A 545 9.17 16.75 -11.20
N GLY A 546 8.52 16.17 -10.18
CA GLY A 546 8.12 16.97 -9.04
C GLY A 546 7.89 16.18 -7.78
N THR A 547 7.69 16.92 -6.69
CA THR A 547 7.40 16.30 -5.40
C THR A 547 5.90 16.12 -5.18
N ARG A 548 5.55 15.07 -4.43
CA ARG A 548 4.17 14.81 -4.02
C ARG A 548 3.51 16.02 -3.38
N GLY A 549 4.23 16.78 -2.55
CA GLY A 549 3.69 17.95 -1.88
C GLY A 549 3.23 19.06 -2.82
N LEU A 550 3.84 19.18 -4.01
CA LEU A 550 3.46 20.17 -5.01
C LEU A 550 2.47 19.62 -6.03
N LEU A 551 2.67 18.38 -6.50
CA LEU A 551 1.85 17.75 -7.53
C LEU A 551 0.65 16.97 -6.96
N GLY A 552 0.48 16.97 -5.63
CA GLY A 552 -0.63 16.36 -4.89
C GLY A 552 -1.91 17.20 -4.94
N GLU A 553 -2.41 17.63 -3.79
CA GLU A 553 -3.69 18.33 -3.69
C GLU A 553 -3.74 19.66 -4.47
N GLY A 554 -4.85 19.87 -5.19
CA GLY A 554 -5.14 21.13 -5.89
C GLY A 554 -4.40 21.33 -7.22
N TRP A 555 -3.46 20.47 -7.61
CA TRP A 555 -2.81 20.55 -8.91
C TRP A 555 -3.71 19.96 -10.02
N ASP A 556 -3.81 20.64 -11.17
CA ASP A 556 -4.67 20.22 -12.28
C ASP A 556 -3.91 20.15 -13.61
N ALA A 557 -3.80 18.95 -14.17
CA ALA A 557 -3.21 18.70 -15.47
C ALA A 557 -3.96 17.55 -16.18
N SER A 558 -4.94 17.90 -17.01
CA SER A 558 -5.81 16.92 -17.68
C SER A 558 -5.13 16.10 -18.79
N ARG A 559 -4.01 16.57 -19.32
CA ARG A 559 -3.30 15.93 -20.44
C ARG A 559 -2.32 14.84 -20.03
N ILE A 560 -2.09 14.61 -18.74
CA ILE A 560 -1.20 13.54 -18.29
C ILE A 560 -1.65 12.20 -18.86
N ASN A 561 -0.75 11.50 -19.54
CA ASN A 561 -0.99 10.18 -20.12
C ASN A 561 0.08 9.14 -19.73
N VAL A 562 1.14 9.57 -19.04
CA VAL A 562 2.14 8.74 -18.39
C VAL A 562 2.40 9.30 -17.00
N LEU A 563 2.15 8.50 -15.98
CA LEU A 563 2.48 8.81 -14.58
C LEU A 563 3.46 7.78 -14.06
N VAL A 564 4.60 8.21 -13.55
CA VAL A 564 5.56 7.32 -12.88
C VAL A 564 5.64 7.71 -11.41
N ASP A 565 5.26 6.78 -10.55
CA ASP A 565 5.20 6.98 -9.10
C ASP A 565 6.40 6.32 -8.42
N LEU A 566 7.34 7.15 -7.96
CA LEU A 566 8.51 6.75 -7.18
C LEU A 566 8.33 7.00 -5.68
N THR A 567 7.12 7.36 -5.24
CA THR A 567 6.86 7.69 -3.83
C THR A 567 6.77 6.45 -2.94
N THR A 568 7.02 6.64 -1.66
CA THR A 568 6.88 5.59 -0.64
C THR A 568 5.48 5.52 -0.03
N VAL A 569 4.55 6.32 -0.52
CA VAL A 569 3.20 6.45 0.03
C VAL A 569 2.38 5.19 -0.23
N THR A 570 1.66 4.76 0.81
CA THR A 570 0.77 3.60 0.76
C THR A 570 -0.66 3.94 1.17
N THR A 571 -0.93 5.16 1.63
CA THR A 571 -2.29 5.54 2.01
C THR A 571 -3.17 5.66 0.77
N HIS A 572 -4.32 5.03 0.80
CA HIS A 572 -5.30 5.00 -0.29
C HIS A 572 -5.64 6.41 -0.81
N MET A 573 -5.82 7.35 0.09
CA MET A 573 -6.08 8.76 -0.20
C MET A 573 -5.02 9.38 -1.12
N SER A 574 -3.75 9.34 -0.70
CA SER A 574 -2.66 9.98 -1.45
C SER A 574 -2.45 9.35 -2.82
N ILE A 575 -2.63 8.03 -2.91
CA ILE A 575 -2.47 7.28 -4.16
C ILE A 575 -3.57 7.65 -5.15
N ASN A 576 -4.83 7.66 -4.72
CA ASN A 576 -5.96 8.04 -5.56
C ASN A 576 -5.91 9.50 -6.01
N GLN A 577 -5.49 10.41 -5.13
CA GLN A 577 -5.28 11.81 -5.51
C GLN A 577 -4.21 11.95 -6.59
N LEU A 578 -3.12 11.21 -6.49
CA LEU A 578 -2.04 11.24 -7.48
C LEU A 578 -2.47 10.63 -8.81
N ARG A 579 -2.99 9.40 -8.79
CA ARG A 579 -3.45 8.67 -9.99
C ARG A 579 -4.67 9.31 -10.64
N GLY A 580 -5.58 9.86 -9.84
CA GLY A 580 -6.75 10.59 -10.31
C GLY A 580 -6.43 11.75 -11.25
N ARG A 581 -5.18 12.24 -11.28
CA ARG A 581 -4.73 13.25 -12.24
C ARG A 581 -4.58 12.68 -13.65
N SER A 582 -4.01 11.47 -13.76
CA SER A 582 -3.83 10.81 -15.06
C SER A 582 -5.16 10.35 -15.68
N PHE A 583 -6.18 10.08 -14.85
CA PHE A 583 -7.50 9.62 -15.32
C PHE A 583 -8.40 10.74 -15.84
N ARG A 584 -8.02 12.01 -15.70
CA ARG A 584 -8.84 13.13 -16.21
C ARG A 584 -8.97 13.08 -17.71
N LEU A 585 -10.16 13.41 -18.19
CA LEU A 585 -10.41 13.51 -19.63
C LEU A 585 -9.60 14.65 -20.24
N ASP A 586 -9.06 14.42 -21.43
CA ASP A 586 -8.48 15.46 -22.25
C ASP A 586 -9.50 15.87 -23.34
N LYS A 587 -9.97 17.12 -23.29
CA LYS A 587 -10.91 17.67 -24.30
C LYS A 587 -10.34 17.64 -25.72
N HIS A 588 -9.02 17.64 -25.86
CA HIS A 588 -8.32 17.60 -27.16
C HIS A 588 -7.97 16.19 -27.62
N TRP A 589 -8.05 15.21 -26.69
CA TRP A 589 -7.79 13.81 -27.00
C TRP A 589 -8.77 12.89 -26.23
N PRO A 590 -10.02 12.76 -26.76
CA PRO A 590 -11.07 11.94 -26.11
C PRO A 590 -10.70 10.45 -25.99
N GLU A 591 -9.78 9.98 -26.81
CA GLU A 591 -9.31 8.59 -26.81
C GLU A 591 -8.11 8.35 -25.90
N LYS A 592 -7.75 9.34 -25.10
CA LYS A 592 -6.64 9.22 -24.14
C LYS A 592 -6.77 7.97 -23.27
N VAL A 593 -5.68 7.22 -23.14
CA VAL A 593 -5.49 6.16 -22.16
C VAL A 593 -4.26 6.53 -21.32
N ALA A 594 -4.35 6.44 -20.01
CA ALA A 594 -3.24 6.72 -19.12
C ALA A 594 -2.50 5.44 -18.71
N ASN A 595 -1.17 5.50 -18.69
CA ASN A 595 -0.32 4.47 -18.11
C ASN A 595 0.24 4.98 -16.78
N ASN A 596 -0.05 4.25 -15.71
CA ASN A 596 0.50 4.52 -14.38
C ASN A 596 1.55 3.46 -14.06
N TRP A 597 2.78 3.89 -13.87
CA TRP A 597 3.90 3.03 -13.60
C TRP A 597 4.32 3.08 -12.13
N ASP A 598 4.47 1.93 -11.52
CA ASP A 598 5.19 1.73 -10.27
C ASP A 598 6.55 1.09 -10.55
N VAL A 599 7.61 1.64 -9.99
CA VAL A 599 8.94 1.03 -10.07
C VAL A 599 9.25 0.39 -8.72
N VAL A 600 9.42 -0.93 -8.72
CA VAL A 600 9.53 -1.75 -7.51
C VAL A 600 10.92 -2.36 -7.41
N CYS A 601 11.64 -2.03 -6.34
CA CYS A 601 12.97 -2.58 -6.10
C CYS A 601 12.89 -3.83 -5.21
N VAL A 602 13.47 -4.94 -5.67
CA VAL A 602 13.45 -6.23 -4.97
C VAL A 602 14.80 -6.91 -4.98
N LEU A 603 15.11 -7.59 -3.88
CA LEU A 603 16.28 -8.46 -3.73
C LEU A 603 15.80 -9.84 -3.25
N PRO A 604 15.41 -10.73 -4.18
CA PRO A 604 14.78 -12.02 -3.84
C PRO A 604 15.64 -12.93 -2.94
N GLU A 605 16.96 -12.80 -3.03
CA GLU A 605 17.90 -13.63 -2.26
C GLU A 605 18.02 -13.22 -0.79
N SER A 606 17.37 -12.12 -0.38
CA SER A 606 17.43 -11.61 0.99
C SER A 606 16.04 -11.54 1.63
N ASN A 607 15.89 -12.06 2.82
CA ASN A 607 14.67 -11.95 3.63
C ASN A 607 14.29 -10.47 3.96
N LEU A 608 15.21 -9.53 3.72
CA LEU A 608 14.98 -8.09 3.87
C LEU A 608 14.66 -7.40 2.54
N GLY A 609 14.75 -8.13 1.42
CA GLY A 609 14.69 -7.60 0.06
C GLY A 609 13.29 -7.37 -0.50
N ASP A 610 12.23 -7.66 0.26
CA ASP A 610 10.83 -7.65 -0.20
C ASP A 610 10.00 -6.44 0.26
N SER A 611 10.59 -5.55 1.05
CA SER A 611 9.83 -4.46 1.70
C SER A 611 9.18 -3.50 0.71
N ASP A 612 9.82 -3.22 -0.43
CA ASP A 612 9.27 -2.37 -1.47
C ASP A 612 8.15 -3.08 -2.26
N PHE A 613 8.26 -4.40 -2.44
CA PHE A 613 7.20 -5.22 -3.02
C PHE A 613 5.96 -5.28 -2.11
N LYS A 614 6.14 -5.46 -0.80
CA LYS A 614 5.05 -5.40 0.19
C LYS A 614 4.37 -4.03 0.18
N ARG A 615 5.15 -2.96 0.01
CA ARG A 615 4.63 -1.60 -0.16
C ARG A 615 3.79 -1.47 -1.42
N PHE A 616 4.29 -1.97 -2.55
CA PHE A 616 3.56 -2.00 -3.81
C PHE A 616 2.23 -2.77 -3.70
N LYS A 617 2.21 -3.95 -3.09
CA LYS A 617 0.96 -4.71 -2.84
C LYS A 617 -0.03 -3.91 -2.00
N ARG A 618 0.45 -3.26 -0.92
CA ARG A 618 -0.39 -2.41 -0.06
C ARG A 618 -0.94 -1.21 -0.82
N LYS A 619 -0.13 -0.59 -1.67
CA LYS A 619 -0.51 0.55 -2.51
C LYS A 619 -1.68 0.22 -3.45
N HIS A 620 -1.68 -1.00 -3.99
CA HIS A 620 -2.71 -1.46 -4.93
C HIS A 620 -3.95 -2.05 -4.25
N LYS A 621 -3.94 -2.30 -2.93
CA LYS A 621 -5.00 -3.04 -2.21
C LYS A 621 -6.42 -2.59 -2.58
N ASN A 622 -6.66 -1.29 -2.70
CA ASN A 622 -7.96 -0.67 -2.96
C ASN A 622 -8.03 0.02 -4.33
N LEU A 623 -7.14 -0.29 -5.27
CA LEU A 623 -7.16 0.26 -6.61
C LEU A 623 -7.86 -0.70 -7.56
N TYR A 624 -8.80 -0.17 -8.34
CA TYR A 624 -9.40 -0.88 -9.45
C TYR A 624 -8.50 -0.80 -10.70
N GLY A 625 -8.50 -1.84 -11.49
CA GLY A 625 -7.85 -1.85 -12.80
C GLY A 625 -8.42 -2.91 -13.70
N VAL A 626 -8.24 -2.71 -15.01
CA VAL A 626 -8.65 -3.68 -16.01
C VAL A 626 -7.56 -4.73 -16.20
N CYS A 627 -7.95 -5.98 -16.11
CA CYS A 627 -7.11 -7.12 -16.41
C CYS A 627 -6.94 -7.32 -17.93
N ASP A 628 -5.99 -8.11 -18.33
CA ASP A 628 -5.72 -8.44 -19.74
C ASP A 628 -6.81 -9.27 -20.42
N ASP A 629 -7.72 -9.88 -19.66
CA ASP A 629 -8.93 -10.59 -20.12
C ASP A 629 -10.19 -9.71 -20.12
N GLY A 630 -10.09 -8.43 -19.71
CA GLY A 630 -11.20 -7.48 -19.67
C GLY A 630 -11.99 -7.45 -18.35
N ALA A 631 -11.67 -8.34 -17.40
CA ALA A 631 -12.24 -8.24 -16.07
C ALA A 631 -11.70 -7.02 -15.33
N ILE A 632 -12.54 -6.41 -14.50
CA ILE A 632 -12.12 -5.28 -13.66
C ILE A 632 -12.00 -5.78 -12.23
N GLU A 633 -10.81 -5.65 -11.65
CA GLU A 633 -10.49 -6.13 -10.32
C GLU A 633 -9.94 -5.03 -9.42
N MET A 634 -10.06 -5.28 -8.12
CA MET A 634 -9.39 -4.52 -7.08
C MET A 634 -8.16 -5.29 -6.58
N GLY A 635 -7.09 -4.56 -6.24
CA GLY A 635 -5.85 -5.18 -5.78
C GLY A 635 -4.82 -5.38 -6.87
N VAL A 636 -3.66 -5.92 -6.52
CA VAL A 636 -2.50 -6.05 -7.42
C VAL A 636 -2.71 -7.03 -8.58
N GLY A 637 -3.77 -7.85 -8.52
CA GLY A 637 -4.11 -8.85 -9.55
C GLY A 637 -4.36 -8.25 -10.93
N HIS A 638 -4.91 -7.03 -11.01
CA HIS A 638 -5.11 -6.35 -12.29
C HIS A 638 -3.80 -5.94 -12.97
N VAL A 639 -2.73 -5.74 -12.20
CA VAL A 639 -1.39 -5.48 -12.77
C VAL A 639 -0.83 -6.76 -13.36
N HIS A 640 -0.73 -7.81 -12.56
CA HIS A 640 -0.33 -9.14 -13.03
C HIS A 640 -0.79 -10.22 -12.03
N PRO A 641 -1.37 -11.33 -12.49
CA PRO A 641 -1.90 -12.39 -11.63
C PRO A 641 -0.83 -13.00 -10.69
N GLY A 642 0.39 -13.14 -11.18
CA GLY A 642 1.51 -13.66 -10.39
C GLY A 642 1.91 -12.83 -9.18
N LEU A 643 1.38 -11.62 -9.03
CA LEU A 643 1.70 -10.73 -7.91
C LEU A 643 0.74 -10.89 -6.72
N THR A 644 -0.33 -11.67 -6.86
CA THR A 644 -1.38 -11.79 -5.84
C THR A 644 -1.01 -12.65 -4.65
N GLU A 645 -0.58 -13.88 -4.87
CA GLU A 645 -0.48 -14.92 -3.83
C GLU A 645 0.96 -15.32 -3.47
N ARG A 646 1.93 -15.03 -4.31
CA ARG A 646 3.32 -15.40 -4.04
C ARG A 646 4.04 -14.35 -3.19
N GLU A 647 4.92 -14.81 -2.32
CA GLU A 647 5.90 -13.95 -1.69
C GLU A 647 6.94 -13.50 -2.73
N ALA A 648 7.59 -12.36 -2.50
CA ALA A 648 8.52 -11.75 -3.46
C ALA A 648 9.60 -12.71 -3.96
N ASP A 649 10.00 -13.65 -3.11
CA ASP A 649 11.12 -14.54 -3.34
C ASP A 649 10.89 -15.55 -4.47
N GLU A 650 9.63 -16.01 -4.66
CA GLU A 650 9.32 -17.07 -5.61
C GLU A 650 9.00 -16.58 -7.02
N VAL A 651 8.38 -15.40 -7.14
CA VAL A 651 7.89 -14.88 -8.44
C VAL A 651 8.94 -14.04 -9.14
N VAL A 652 9.66 -13.24 -8.36
CA VAL A 652 10.49 -12.18 -8.91
C VAL A 652 11.87 -12.69 -9.35
N ALA A 653 12.42 -13.70 -8.66
CA ALA A 653 13.74 -14.24 -8.99
C ALA A 653 13.80 -14.90 -10.39
N GLU A 654 12.75 -15.63 -10.77
CA GLU A 654 12.72 -16.42 -12.00
C GLU A 654 12.03 -15.71 -13.18
N SER A 655 11.20 -14.68 -12.91
CA SER A 655 10.32 -14.10 -13.93
C SER A 655 10.35 -12.57 -14.02
N MET A 656 11.21 -11.87 -13.29
CA MET A 656 11.25 -10.40 -13.26
C MET A 656 11.42 -9.77 -14.64
N GLU A 657 12.35 -10.27 -15.45
CA GLU A 657 12.58 -9.78 -16.81
C GLU A 657 11.38 -10.04 -17.72
N ALA A 658 10.74 -11.21 -17.58
CA ALA A 658 9.56 -11.55 -18.37
C ALA A 658 8.37 -10.66 -18.02
N VAL A 659 8.16 -10.38 -16.74
CA VAL A 659 7.11 -9.44 -16.29
C VAL A 659 7.38 -8.04 -16.78
N ASN A 660 8.62 -7.55 -16.70
CA ASN A 660 9.00 -6.24 -17.21
C ASN A 660 8.72 -6.12 -18.72
N GLU A 661 9.11 -7.12 -19.50
CA GLU A 661 8.86 -7.12 -20.95
C GLU A 661 7.36 -7.16 -21.26
N GLU A 662 6.58 -7.96 -20.53
CA GLU A 662 5.12 -7.96 -20.64
C GLU A 662 4.53 -6.58 -20.35
N MET A 663 4.96 -5.91 -19.29
CA MET A 663 4.47 -4.57 -18.94
C MET A 663 4.83 -3.54 -20.03
N LEU A 664 6.03 -3.61 -20.58
CA LEU A 664 6.45 -2.75 -21.70
C LEU A 664 5.62 -3.03 -22.97
N VAL A 665 5.29 -4.28 -23.27
CA VAL A 665 4.39 -4.63 -24.37
C VAL A 665 2.97 -4.12 -24.14
N ARG A 666 2.44 -4.28 -22.93
CA ARG A 666 1.10 -3.77 -22.55
C ARG A 666 1.04 -2.26 -22.66
N SER A 667 2.07 -1.53 -22.24
CA SER A 667 2.11 -0.07 -22.29
C SER A 667 1.95 0.50 -23.71
N ARG A 668 2.44 -0.24 -24.72
CA ARG A 668 2.33 0.12 -26.14
C ARG A 668 0.92 -0.07 -26.69
N ASN A 669 0.11 -0.96 -26.12
CA ASN A 669 -1.20 -1.36 -26.66
C ASN A 669 -2.37 -0.66 -25.97
N ARG A 670 -2.39 0.68 -26.01
CA ARG A 670 -3.39 1.52 -25.35
C ARG A 670 -4.80 1.34 -25.92
N GLU A 671 -4.91 1.06 -27.23
CA GLU A 671 -6.18 0.81 -27.88
C GLU A 671 -6.86 -0.45 -27.33
N ARG A 672 -6.08 -1.54 -27.12
CA ARG A 672 -6.59 -2.75 -26.46
C ARG A 672 -7.08 -2.43 -25.05
N THR A 673 -6.30 -1.70 -24.25
CA THR A 673 -6.67 -1.29 -22.89
C THR A 673 -7.99 -0.51 -22.90
N ARG A 674 -8.18 0.41 -23.84
CA ARG A 674 -9.45 1.14 -23.99
C ARG A 674 -10.61 0.20 -24.29
N GLY A 675 -10.42 -0.80 -25.17
CA GLY A 675 -11.41 -1.82 -25.50
C GLY A 675 -11.79 -2.67 -24.30
N LEU A 676 -10.81 -3.08 -23.51
CA LEU A 676 -11.02 -3.91 -22.31
C LEU A 676 -11.84 -3.20 -21.22
N TRP A 677 -11.83 -1.87 -21.14
CA TRP A 677 -12.65 -1.12 -20.20
C TRP A 677 -14.15 -1.17 -20.50
N GLY A 678 -14.57 -1.49 -21.75
CA GLY A 678 -15.97 -1.55 -22.14
C GLY A 678 -16.67 -0.19 -22.01
N ILE A 679 -16.11 0.88 -22.62
CA ILE A 679 -16.70 2.21 -22.57
C ILE A 679 -18.11 2.21 -23.15
N GLY A 680 -19.08 2.72 -22.41
CA GLY A 680 -20.51 2.73 -22.77
C GLY A 680 -21.30 1.51 -22.25
N GLU A 681 -20.63 0.52 -21.67
CA GLU A 681 -21.29 -0.62 -21.03
C GLU A 681 -21.63 -0.26 -19.57
N PRO A 682 -22.81 -0.69 -19.05
CA PRO A 682 -23.15 -0.41 -17.67
C PRO A 682 -22.20 -1.12 -16.69
N TRP A 683 -21.83 -0.43 -15.62
CA TRP A 683 -21.12 -1.05 -14.51
C TRP A 683 -22.11 -1.76 -13.58
N THR A 684 -21.98 -3.05 -13.38
CA THR A 684 -22.90 -3.87 -12.60
C THR A 684 -22.58 -3.95 -11.10
N GLY A 685 -21.53 -3.30 -10.67
CA GLY A 685 -21.28 -2.99 -9.24
C GLY A 685 -20.57 -4.06 -8.41
N VAL A 686 -20.23 -5.22 -8.95
CA VAL A 686 -19.53 -6.25 -8.18
C VAL A 686 -18.26 -6.67 -8.92
N ALA A 687 -17.11 -6.51 -8.28
CA ALA A 687 -15.90 -7.17 -8.74
C ALA A 687 -16.09 -8.68 -8.59
N LYS A 688 -16.06 -9.42 -9.69
CA LYS A 688 -16.24 -10.88 -9.68
C LYS A 688 -15.10 -11.54 -8.91
N GLN A 689 -15.46 -12.42 -7.98
CA GLN A 689 -14.43 -13.25 -7.33
C GLN A 689 -13.94 -14.27 -8.36
N ALA A 690 -12.62 -14.32 -8.52
CA ALA A 690 -11.97 -15.20 -9.48
C ALA A 690 -10.84 -16.00 -8.84
N ILE A 691 -10.52 -17.14 -9.42
CA ILE A 691 -9.32 -17.89 -9.10
C ILE A 691 -8.34 -17.80 -10.25
N GLU A 692 -7.08 -17.63 -9.94
CA GLU A 692 -5.98 -17.63 -10.88
C GLU A 692 -5.11 -18.85 -10.66
N VAL A 693 -4.82 -19.56 -11.71
CA VAL A 693 -4.06 -20.80 -11.70
C VAL A 693 -2.83 -20.65 -12.56
N ALA A 694 -1.64 -20.74 -11.92
CA ALA A 694 -0.40 -20.73 -12.66
C ALA A 694 -0.22 -22.02 -13.46
N LYS A 695 0.11 -21.88 -14.73
CA LYS A 695 0.56 -23.01 -15.54
C LYS A 695 2.03 -23.25 -15.25
N LEU A 696 2.35 -24.33 -14.54
CA LEU A 696 3.72 -24.70 -14.27
C LEU A 696 4.44 -25.04 -15.59
N GLY A 697 5.24 -24.11 -16.08
CA GLY A 697 6.04 -24.32 -17.28
C GLY A 697 7.00 -25.48 -17.11
N GLY A 698 6.89 -26.50 -17.92
CA GLY A 698 7.96 -27.45 -18.24
C GLY A 698 8.24 -28.60 -17.29
N GLY A 699 7.49 -28.79 -16.19
CA GLY A 699 7.80 -29.84 -15.19
C GLY A 699 6.79 -30.96 -15.01
N GLY A 700 5.62 -30.88 -15.62
CA GLY A 700 4.47 -31.72 -15.27
C GLY A 700 4.31 -33.05 -16.02
N PHE A 701 4.84 -33.17 -17.21
CA PHE A 701 4.71 -34.38 -17.99
C PHE A 701 6.06 -34.95 -18.36
N PRO A 702 6.30 -36.25 -18.12
CA PRO A 702 7.49 -36.92 -18.64
C PRO A 702 7.58 -36.76 -20.16
N THR A 703 8.78 -36.50 -20.67
CA THR A 703 9.09 -36.27 -22.08
C THR A 703 8.74 -37.42 -23.05
N THR A 704 8.15 -38.48 -22.51
CA THR A 704 7.72 -39.70 -23.25
C THR A 704 6.24 -39.72 -23.58
N VAL A 705 5.47 -38.67 -23.29
CA VAL A 705 4.03 -38.62 -23.62
C VAL A 705 3.84 -38.22 -25.06
N LYS A 706 3.45 -39.17 -25.89
CA LYS A 706 2.87 -38.90 -27.19
C LYS A 706 1.35 -38.89 -27.03
N GLU A 707 0.77 -37.71 -26.99
CA GLU A 707 -0.65 -37.41 -26.94
C GLU A 707 -1.43 -38.00 -25.74
N PRO A 708 -1.90 -37.15 -24.82
CA PRO A 708 -2.88 -37.55 -23.81
C PRO A 708 -4.23 -37.84 -24.44
N ASP A 709 -4.92 -38.88 -23.99
CA ASP A 709 -6.28 -39.19 -24.34
C ASP A 709 -7.13 -39.19 -23.04
N PRO A 710 -8.05 -38.23 -22.83
CA PRO A 710 -8.56 -37.25 -23.79
C PRO A 710 -7.56 -36.13 -24.09
N ALA A 711 -7.69 -35.51 -25.26
CA ALA A 711 -6.84 -34.44 -25.73
C ALA A 711 -7.13 -33.14 -24.98
N TRP A 712 -6.54 -32.97 -23.80
CA TRP A 712 -6.53 -31.70 -23.05
C TRP A 712 -5.08 -31.23 -22.84
N ASN A 713 -4.87 -29.93 -22.94
CA ASN A 713 -3.64 -29.26 -22.53
C ASN A 713 -3.81 -28.68 -21.13
N GLU A 714 -2.76 -28.09 -20.55
CA GLU A 714 -2.82 -27.55 -19.20
C GLU A 714 -3.89 -26.46 -19.05
N SER A 715 -4.08 -25.59 -20.04
CA SER A 715 -5.12 -24.55 -20.01
C SER A 715 -6.52 -25.13 -20.06
N SER A 716 -6.78 -26.07 -20.99
CA SER A 716 -8.09 -26.72 -21.09
C SER A 716 -8.38 -27.62 -19.88
N LEU A 717 -7.36 -28.20 -19.24
CA LEU A 717 -7.54 -28.99 -18.03
C LEU A 717 -8.07 -28.15 -16.87
N VAL A 718 -7.53 -26.94 -16.65
CA VAL A 718 -8.00 -26.03 -15.59
C VAL A 718 -9.46 -25.67 -15.79
N MET A 719 -9.87 -25.34 -17.02
CA MET A 719 -11.28 -25.09 -17.39
C MET A 719 -12.17 -26.31 -17.16
N LEU A 720 -11.71 -27.50 -17.52
CA LEU A 720 -12.47 -28.74 -17.31
C LEU A 720 -12.65 -29.06 -15.81
N ILE A 721 -11.61 -28.82 -14.99
CA ILE A 721 -11.73 -28.97 -13.54
C ILE A 721 -12.74 -27.95 -12.99
N GLY A 722 -12.67 -26.70 -13.43
CA GLY A 722 -13.65 -25.67 -13.07
C GLY A 722 -15.08 -26.07 -13.44
N LYS A 723 -15.29 -26.62 -14.64
CA LYS A 723 -16.57 -27.15 -15.10
C LYS A 723 -17.07 -28.29 -14.19
N VAL A 724 -16.20 -29.24 -13.83
CA VAL A 724 -16.54 -30.31 -12.89
C VAL A 724 -16.98 -29.74 -11.53
N VAL A 725 -16.27 -28.73 -11.02
CA VAL A 725 -16.63 -28.09 -9.75
C VAL A 725 -18.01 -27.43 -9.85
N VAL A 726 -18.24 -26.59 -10.88
CA VAL A 726 -19.55 -25.91 -11.08
C VAL A 726 -20.70 -26.90 -11.21
N GLU A 727 -20.61 -27.85 -12.12
CA GLU A 727 -21.66 -28.85 -12.33
C GLU A 727 -21.93 -29.69 -11.06
N SER A 728 -20.88 -29.98 -10.28
CA SER A 728 -21.04 -30.72 -9.02
C SER A 728 -21.75 -29.89 -7.95
N LEU A 729 -21.40 -28.58 -7.83
CA LEU A 729 -22.05 -27.67 -6.90
C LEU A 729 -23.53 -27.43 -7.29
N GLN A 730 -23.83 -27.33 -8.60
CA GLN A 730 -25.19 -27.24 -9.12
C GLN A 730 -26.00 -28.54 -8.83
N ALA A 731 -25.44 -29.69 -9.12
CA ALA A 731 -26.09 -30.98 -8.82
C ALA A 731 -26.31 -31.19 -7.32
N ALA A 732 -25.50 -30.59 -6.49
CA ALA A 732 -25.65 -30.54 -5.04
C ALA A 732 -26.63 -29.47 -4.54
N ASN A 733 -27.20 -28.64 -5.41
CA ASN A 733 -28.01 -27.45 -5.09
C ASN A 733 -27.30 -26.45 -4.15
N LEU A 734 -26.00 -26.28 -4.32
CA LEU A 734 -25.21 -25.36 -3.55
C LEU A 734 -24.97 -24.02 -4.29
N ILE A 735 -25.11 -24.02 -5.61
CA ILE A 735 -25.12 -22.83 -6.47
C ILE A 735 -26.29 -22.91 -7.47
N GLY A 736 -26.72 -21.77 -8.00
CA GLY A 736 -27.80 -21.66 -8.98
C GLY A 736 -27.46 -22.32 -10.32
N THR A 737 -28.47 -22.77 -11.03
CA THR A 737 -28.31 -23.36 -12.37
C THR A 737 -27.98 -22.35 -13.45
N GLU A 738 -28.12 -21.04 -13.14
CA GLU A 738 -27.80 -19.91 -14.02
C GLU A 738 -26.29 -19.60 -13.99
N ALA A 739 -25.58 -20.06 -12.95
CA ALA A 739 -24.17 -19.85 -12.83
C ALA A 739 -23.38 -20.63 -13.89
N THR A 740 -22.63 -19.95 -14.71
CA THR A 740 -21.78 -20.54 -15.73
C THR A 740 -20.33 -20.18 -15.49
N ILE A 741 -19.42 -21.11 -15.78
CA ILE A 741 -17.99 -20.83 -15.69
C ILE A 741 -17.57 -20.03 -16.92
N ASP A 742 -16.84 -18.97 -16.68
CA ASP A 742 -16.14 -18.20 -17.69
C ASP A 742 -14.68 -17.98 -17.26
N GLY A 743 -13.85 -17.56 -18.19
CA GLY A 743 -12.44 -17.33 -17.95
C GLY A 743 -11.60 -17.62 -19.19
N GLY A 744 -10.30 -17.45 -19.05
CA GLY A 744 -9.38 -17.62 -20.16
C GLY A 744 -7.92 -17.58 -19.72
N ASP A 745 -7.07 -17.68 -20.72
CA ASP A 745 -5.64 -17.52 -20.53
C ASP A 745 -5.33 -16.04 -20.32
N ARG A 746 -4.61 -15.75 -19.28
CA ARG A 746 -4.01 -14.43 -19.03
C ARG A 746 -2.56 -14.44 -19.49
N GLY A 747 -2.02 -13.27 -19.71
CA GLY A 747 -0.62 -13.08 -20.09
C GLY A 747 0.33 -14.00 -19.31
N GLY A 748 1.36 -14.48 -19.95
CA GLY A 748 2.29 -15.44 -19.36
C GLY A 748 1.70 -16.86 -19.25
N SER A 749 1.86 -17.50 -18.11
CA SER A 749 1.46 -18.90 -17.87
C SER A 749 0.26 -19.02 -16.92
N TRP A 750 -0.69 -18.10 -16.97
CA TRP A 750 -1.82 -18.06 -16.05
C TRP A 750 -3.16 -18.33 -16.74
N SER A 751 -4.07 -18.98 -16.04
CA SER A 751 -5.47 -19.11 -16.42
C SER A 751 -6.33 -18.54 -15.29
N ARG A 752 -7.30 -17.70 -15.65
CA ARG A 752 -8.27 -17.14 -14.73
C ARG A 752 -9.63 -17.79 -14.96
N LEU A 753 -10.35 -18.06 -13.87
CA LEU A 753 -11.68 -18.65 -13.86
C LEU A 753 -12.58 -17.90 -12.87
N PHE A 754 -13.81 -17.62 -13.28
CA PHE A 754 -14.84 -17.00 -12.45
C PHE A 754 -16.23 -17.51 -12.86
N LEU A 755 -17.24 -17.17 -12.07
CA LEU A 755 -18.62 -17.49 -12.40
C LEU A 755 -19.34 -16.28 -13.01
N GLU A 756 -20.16 -16.51 -14.01
CA GLU A 756 -21.17 -15.59 -14.49
C GLU A 756 -22.55 -16.02 -14.03
N GLY A 757 -23.43 -15.03 -13.73
CA GLY A 757 -24.79 -15.32 -13.29
C GLY A 757 -24.88 -15.87 -11.86
N ALA A 758 -23.82 -15.75 -11.05
CA ALA A 758 -23.74 -16.20 -9.65
C ALA A 758 -23.88 -15.06 -8.66
N THR A 759 -24.28 -15.35 -7.43
CA THR A 759 -24.21 -14.43 -6.30
C THR A 759 -22.79 -14.38 -5.73
N VAL A 760 -22.48 -13.37 -4.91
CA VAL A 760 -21.15 -13.21 -4.26
C VAL A 760 -20.79 -14.44 -3.41
N GLU A 761 -21.77 -15.01 -2.71
CA GLU A 761 -21.58 -16.20 -1.88
C GLU A 761 -21.31 -17.46 -2.74
N GLU A 762 -21.94 -17.55 -3.90
CA GLU A 762 -21.73 -18.66 -4.84
C GLU A 762 -20.36 -18.54 -5.53
N GLU A 763 -19.94 -17.33 -5.89
CA GLU A 763 -18.58 -17.06 -6.40
C GLU A 763 -17.52 -17.46 -5.36
N ALA A 764 -17.70 -17.05 -4.09
CA ALA A 764 -16.80 -17.42 -2.99
C ALA A 764 -16.71 -18.95 -2.82
N LEU A 765 -17.86 -19.63 -2.85
CA LEU A 765 -17.92 -21.09 -2.71
C LEU A 765 -17.20 -21.79 -3.88
N PHE A 766 -17.34 -21.28 -5.10
CA PHE A 766 -16.62 -21.80 -6.27
C PHE A 766 -15.11 -21.62 -6.12
N VAL A 767 -14.66 -20.42 -5.79
CA VAL A 767 -13.24 -20.10 -5.61
C VAL A 767 -12.61 -20.97 -4.52
N ASP A 768 -13.27 -21.12 -3.38
CA ASP A 768 -12.79 -21.98 -2.29
C ASP A 768 -12.74 -23.45 -2.71
N SER A 769 -13.77 -23.93 -3.44
CA SER A 769 -13.80 -25.30 -3.96
C SER A 769 -12.67 -25.55 -4.97
N MET A 770 -12.37 -24.58 -5.82
CA MET A 770 -11.25 -24.68 -6.78
C MET A 770 -9.90 -24.70 -6.07
N ARG A 771 -9.71 -23.86 -5.03
CA ARG A 771 -8.51 -23.87 -4.19
C ARG A 771 -8.29 -25.21 -3.52
N GLU A 772 -9.35 -25.83 -3.02
CA GLU A 772 -9.26 -27.15 -2.40
C GLU A 772 -8.91 -28.25 -3.41
N VAL A 773 -9.43 -28.18 -4.64
CA VAL A 773 -9.13 -29.17 -5.69
C VAL A 773 -7.73 -29.05 -6.25
N LEU A 774 -7.25 -27.81 -6.45
CA LEU A 774 -5.97 -27.51 -7.12
C LEU A 774 -4.84 -27.27 -6.13
N GLY A 775 -5.14 -26.92 -4.88
CA GLY A 775 -4.19 -26.61 -3.85
C GLY A 775 -3.56 -27.82 -3.18
N PRO A 776 -2.72 -27.60 -2.17
CA PRO A 776 -2.13 -28.66 -1.36
C PRO A 776 -3.19 -29.51 -0.68
N LEU A 777 -2.92 -30.81 -0.53
CA LEU A 777 -3.79 -31.74 0.19
C LEU A 777 -3.69 -31.47 1.71
N ASP A 778 -4.59 -30.67 2.24
CA ASP A 778 -4.70 -30.38 3.66
C ASP A 778 -5.83 -31.22 4.28
N ASN A 779 -5.50 -32.42 4.75
CA ASN A 779 -6.37 -33.35 5.46
C ASN A 779 -7.77 -33.52 4.82
N PRO A 780 -7.86 -33.82 3.52
CA PRO A 780 -9.15 -33.93 2.82
C PRO A 780 -9.89 -35.19 3.26
N ARG A 781 -11.20 -35.09 3.47
CA ARG A 781 -12.03 -36.25 3.81
C ARG A 781 -12.08 -37.30 2.68
N TYR A 782 -12.11 -36.84 1.46
CA TYR A 782 -12.08 -37.67 0.25
C TYR A 782 -11.08 -37.09 -0.75
N MET A 783 -10.40 -37.99 -1.45
CA MET A 783 -9.47 -37.68 -2.54
C MET A 783 -9.81 -38.49 -3.78
N LEU A 784 -9.46 -37.98 -4.91
CA LEU A 784 -9.50 -38.68 -6.19
C LEU A 784 -8.16 -38.56 -6.92
N MET A 785 -7.85 -39.53 -7.77
CA MET A 785 -6.64 -39.52 -8.56
C MET A 785 -6.91 -39.04 -10.00
N ARG A 786 -6.03 -38.21 -10.50
CA ARG A 786 -5.95 -37.94 -11.94
C ARG A 786 -5.00 -38.95 -12.56
N VAL A 787 -5.50 -39.66 -13.56
CA VAL A 787 -4.76 -40.71 -14.25
C VAL A 787 -4.26 -40.14 -15.58
N ALA A 788 -2.96 -40.24 -15.82
CA ALA A 788 -2.38 -40.00 -17.14
C ALA A 788 -2.11 -41.33 -17.84
N ARG A 789 -2.48 -41.40 -19.11
CA ARG A 789 -2.24 -42.58 -19.92
C ARG A 789 -1.01 -42.36 -20.78
N TYR A 790 -0.02 -43.21 -20.61
CA TYR A 790 1.22 -43.17 -21.35
C TYR A 790 1.24 -44.25 -22.42
N PHE A 791 1.78 -43.92 -23.59
CA PHE A 791 2.09 -44.85 -24.63
C PHE A 791 3.59 -45.19 -24.57
N GLN A 792 3.90 -46.45 -24.29
CA GLN A 792 5.27 -46.95 -24.34
C GLN A 792 5.41 -47.89 -25.51
N THR A 793 6.29 -47.54 -26.45
CA THR A 793 6.65 -48.46 -27.55
C THR A 793 7.56 -49.55 -26.97
N SER A 794 7.11 -50.77 -27.08
CA SER A 794 7.92 -51.96 -26.70
C SER A 794 8.19 -52.77 -27.95
N LEU A 795 9.46 -53.17 -28.11
CA LEU A 795 9.86 -54.13 -29.15
C LEU A 795 9.61 -55.55 -28.67
N GLU A 796 8.53 -56.15 -29.13
CA GLU A 796 8.29 -57.55 -28.85
C GLU A 796 8.93 -58.43 -29.91
N PRO A 797 9.84 -59.36 -29.48
CA PRO A 797 10.46 -60.28 -30.41
C PRO A 797 9.43 -61.28 -30.92
N THR A 798 9.16 -61.26 -32.20
CA THR A 798 8.32 -62.24 -32.90
C THR A 798 9.06 -63.58 -32.97
N LEU A 799 8.33 -64.68 -33.25
CA LEU A 799 8.96 -66.01 -33.37
C LEU A 799 10.05 -66.01 -34.48
N LEU A 800 9.77 -65.23 -35.56
CA LEU A 800 10.70 -65.07 -36.67
C LEU A 800 11.92 -64.23 -36.33
N SER A 801 11.74 -63.13 -35.59
CA SER A 801 12.87 -62.29 -35.15
C SER A 801 13.72 -62.96 -34.05
N ARG A 802 13.11 -63.92 -33.31
CA ARG A 802 13.88 -64.80 -32.36
C ARG A 802 14.71 -65.87 -33.09
N LEU A 803 14.19 -66.43 -34.19
CA LEU A 803 14.89 -67.48 -34.95
C LEU A 803 15.86 -66.94 -35.98
N LEU A 804 15.60 -65.76 -36.55
CA LEU A 804 16.42 -65.16 -37.59
C LEU A 804 16.57 -63.65 -37.33
N PRO A 805 17.26 -63.22 -36.28
CA PRO A 805 17.37 -61.82 -35.88
C PRO A 805 18.09 -60.91 -36.88
N MET A 806 18.74 -61.52 -37.87
CA MET A 806 19.50 -60.83 -38.92
C MET A 806 18.61 -60.42 -40.12
N PHE A 807 17.36 -61.00 -40.22
CA PHE A 807 16.44 -60.77 -41.33
C PHE A 807 15.06 -60.24 -40.93
N PHE A 808 14.72 -60.27 -39.66
CA PHE A 808 13.43 -59.84 -39.15
C PHE A 808 13.58 -58.97 -37.91
N ASP A 809 13.06 -57.73 -37.99
CA ASP A 809 13.01 -56.83 -36.87
C ASP A 809 11.91 -57.22 -35.86
N PRO A 810 12.12 -56.94 -34.55
CA PRO A 810 11.05 -57.09 -33.57
C PRO A 810 9.87 -56.24 -33.94
N LYS A 811 8.63 -56.69 -33.62
CA LYS A 811 7.44 -55.90 -33.84
C LYS A 811 7.31 -54.82 -32.81
N GLU A 812 7.16 -53.57 -33.23
CA GLU A 812 6.79 -52.49 -32.33
C GLU A 812 5.32 -52.71 -31.88
N VAL A 813 5.15 -52.79 -30.54
CA VAL A 813 3.85 -52.88 -29.90
C VAL A 813 3.70 -51.68 -28.99
N MET A 814 2.65 -50.88 -29.19
CA MET A 814 2.30 -49.81 -28.27
C MET A 814 1.59 -50.39 -27.07
N LEU A 815 2.17 -50.25 -25.91
CA LEU A 815 1.57 -50.64 -24.63
C LEU A 815 1.03 -49.38 -23.96
N HIS A 816 -0.22 -49.50 -23.54
CA HIS A 816 -0.89 -48.47 -22.72
C HIS A 816 -0.54 -48.72 -21.26
N ARG A 817 -0.06 -47.70 -20.56
CA ARG A 817 0.10 -47.70 -19.09
C ARG A 817 -0.63 -46.52 -18.51
N ASP A 818 -1.53 -46.78 -17.59
CA ASP A 818 -2.16 -45.75 -16.75
C ASP A 818 -1.31 -45.53 -15.51
N GLN A 819 -0.96 -44.27 -15.25
CA GLN A 819 -0.20 -43.87 -14.05
C GLN A 819 -0.92 -42.73 -13.36
N THR A 820 -0.96 -42.75 -12.03
CA THR A 820 -1.46 -41.63 -11.24
C THR A 820 -0.56 -40.43 -11.42
N ALA A 821 -1.07 -39.35 -12.04
CA ALA A 821 -0.32 -38.14 -12.28
C ALA A 821 -0.38 -37.23 -11.04
N MET A 822 -1.54 -37.11 -10.41
CA MET A 822 -1.75 -36.25 -9.27
C MET A 822 -2.94 -36.72 -8.43
N TRP A 823 -2.97 -36.34 -7.16
CA TRP A 823 -4.13 -36.48 -6.29
C TRP A 823 -4.79 -35.12 -6.10
N HIS A 824 -6.12 -35.10 -6.09
CA HIS A 824 -6.94 -33.92 -5.85
C HIS A 824 -7.88 -34.15 -4.67
N ALA A 825 -8.11 -33.14 -3.86
CA ALA A 825 -9.12 -33.19 -2.83
C ALA A 825 -10.53 -33.09 -3.44
N VAL A 826 -11.51 -33.75 -2.85
CA VAL A 826 -12.91 -33.43 -3.08
C VAL A 826 -13.25 -32.20 -2.24
N PRO A 827 -13.85 -31.14 -2.80
CA PRO A 827 -14.18 -29.93 -2.05
C PRO A 827 -14.94 -30.23 -0.75
N LYS A 828 -14.61 -29.52 0.34
CA LYS A 828 -15.26 -29.69 1.64
C LYS A 828 -16.78 -29.59 1.57
N ALA A 829 -17.26 -28.70 0.72
CA ALA A 829 -18.71 -28.53 0.48
C ALA A 829 -19.37 -29.85 -0.01
N LEU A 830 -18.70 -30.57 -0.90
CA LEU A 830 -19.14 -31.84 -1.50
C LEU A 830 -18.72 -33.06 -0.68
N ALA A 831 -17.70 -32.94 0.17
CA ALA A 831 -17.19 -34.02 1.02
C ALA A 831 -18.05 -34.28 2.27
N LYS A 832 -19.08 -33.46 2.55
CA LYS A 832 -19.97 -33.60 3.71
C LYS A 832 -20.72 -34.95 3.71
N LYS A 833 -21.14 -35.40 2.54
CA LYS A 833 -21.87 -36.67 2.34
C LYS A 833 -21.23 -37.47 1.22
N ARG A 834 -21.26 -38.79 1.33
CA ARG A 834 -20.72 -39.71 0.32
C ARG A 834 -21.37 -39.51 -1.04
N GLU A 835 -22.70 -39.31 -1.08
CA GLU A 835 -23.47 -39.10 -2.29
C GLU A 835 -23.00 -37.89 -3.10
N LEU A 836 -22.67 -36.78 -2.43
CA LEU A 836 -22.14 -35.59 -3.08
C LEU A 836 -20.72 -35.81 -3.63
N ALA A 837 -19.89 -36.54 -2.90
CA ALA A 837 -18.56 -36.92 -3.38
C ALA A 837 -18.65 -37.85 -4.60
N ASP A 838 -19.62 -38.75 -4.64
CA ASP A 838 -19.83 -39.65 -5.79
C ASP A 838 -20.31 -38.87 -7.04
N ILE A 839 -21.08 -37.78 -6.90
CA ILE A 839 -21.43 -36.88 -8.00
C ILE A 839 -20.15 -36.24 -8.56
N PHE A 840 -19.27 -35.75 -7.71
CA PHE A 840 -18.01 -35.13 -8.13
C PHE A 840 -17.12 -36.12 -8.89
N VAL A 841 -17.01 -37.35 -8.41
CA VAL A 841 -16.30 -38.44 -9.10
C VAL A 841 -16.92 -38.78 -10.47
N HIS A 842 -18.25 -38.84 -10.55
CA HIS A 842 -18.92 -39.11 -11.81
C HIS A 842 -18.62 -38.02 -12.86
N LEU A 843 -18.74 -36.74 -12.49
CA LEU A 843 -18.48 -35.64 -13.40
C LEU A 843 -16.97 -35.51 -13.74
N TRP A 844 -16.09 -35.82 -12.78
CA TRP A 844 -14.66 -35.93 -13.07
C TRP A 844 -14.37 -37.01 -14.12
N THR A 845 -14.98 -38.18 -13.97
CA THR A 845 -14.81 -39.27 -14.93
C THR A 845 -15.32 -38.90 -16.31
N LEU A 846 -16.40 -38.11 -16.37
CA LEU A 846 -17.02 -37.67 -17.63
C LEU A 846 -16.15 -36.63 -18.36
N HIS A 847 -15.61 -35.63 -17.65
CA HIS A 847 -14.94 -34.50 -18.28
C HIS A 847 -13.42 -34.64 -18.33
N ILE A 848 -12.81 -35.33 -17.38
CA ILE A 848 -11.36 -35.37 -17.23
C ILE A 848 -10.81 -36.77 -17.51
N GLY A 849 -11.40 -37.77 -16.95
CA GLY A 849 -10.98 -39.15 -17.16
C GLY A 849 -11.25 -40.10 -15.98
N PRO A 850 -10.93 -41.38 -16.12
CA PRO A 850 -11.23 -42.38 -15.11
C PRO A 850 -10.54 -42.06 -13.77
N THR A 851 -11.31 -42.19 -12.70
CA THR A 851 -10.80 -41.97 -11.34
C THR A 851 -11.49 -42.89 -10.33
N ARG A 852 -11.00 -42.91 -9.11
CA ARG A 852 -11.67 -43.58 -7.97
C ARG A 852 -11.61 -42.69 -6.73
N LEU A 853 -12.64 -42.77 -5.93
CA LEU A 853 -12.71 -42.09 -4.65
C LEU A 853 -11.94 -42.87 -3.59
N VAL A 854 -11.10 -42.17 -2.85
CA VAL A 854 -10.32 -42.70 -1.72
C VAL A 854 -10.66 -41.86 -0.48
N TYR A 855 -10.84 -42.53 0.65
CA TYR A 855 -11.03 -41.86 1.92
C TYR A 855 -9.66 -41.40 2.44
N GLY A 856 -9.55 -40.09 2.70
CA GLY A 856 -8.39 -39.50 3.34
C GLY A 856 -8.43 -39.77 4.87
N HIS A 857 -7.33 -40.16 5.45
CA HIS A 857 -7.21 -40.36 6.91
C HIS A 857 -6.49 -39.15 7.53
#